data_12df6998aface3668c9e98c1e6861ad0
#
_entry.id   12df6998aface3668c9e98c1e6861ad0
#
_cell.length_a   1.000
_cell.length_b   1.000
_cell.length_c   1.000
_cell.angle_alpha   90.00
_cell.angle_beta   90.00
_cell.angle_gamma   90.00
#
_symmetry.space_group_name_H-M   'P 1'
#
loop_
_entity.id
_entity.type
_entity.pdbx_description
1 polymer ?
#
loop_
_entity_poly.entity_id
_entity_poly.type
_entity_poly.pdbx_seq_one_letter_code
_entity_poly.pdbx_strand_id
1 'polypeptide(L)'
;SLGNCTQLSAEEKKAKHYERGMAYFNEEKYQEALIEFKNIIQLDPKDAKAYHQLALIHLKLGGMTDLRAAFGELSKAVEIDPTIQDAQLKLGEFYLLSQKPKEAKKHADIVLTSSPQDPKGHLLRGRSLIVEKEFEEGISELKKSLELDPGNEQIYLDLARAYLAMKRPQDADDILEEGFKHNSSSTTLILAKGDLMLVQGKQEEAEALFQRALGLDPDNEALYAKLGKYYLATQKWKQAEEVYQKFAERKPTSETPQILLGEFYTFLGAGAKALEHFQKAVELNPTSKPARHAMINFHLDNRQWDEAELLVSAEIEKNKNDSLARIFKARLLLGRGKVDEAIPLFQKVIKDDPSQAMAHQYLGVAFATKQDIAQAVQELNEAVKLAPQDRGIRKALALVRMAEGSHQMAIEEAQMAIRLNPRDVQAVHLLGQAYLRQQDISQAKKVYEAIVKQIPQDPVAHYQLGLIARQDKQYDAAMTHFEEALTRNPNFAQAVGQIASIRVSRGEAKQARDRVQKQIEATPDNPFLYNLLGGLWMQANQADNAEKAFKKSLELNDQLQVSYMNLAELYRRTKRTDEAVQEYERLLEKNPKAASAHMILGMIAEQRNEIPKAQTHYRSTLEIEPTFSPAANNLAWLMAEHGGSLDEALSLAEGARDQQKENPHIADTLGWIYYKKNAYLKAVSLLQEAAEKLPENPVVLYHLGMAQFKNGERVKGKKTLEAAFQLSPTFPGSEEAKTTLDLL
;
A
#
# COMPACT_ATOMS: atom_id res chain seq x y z
N SER A 1 -49.92 -69.89 2.02
CA SER A 1 -48.79 -69.59 2.91
C SER A 1 -48.33 -68.13 2.69
N LEU A 2 -48.80 -67.22 3.57
CA LEU A 2 -48.38 -65.91 3.67
C LEU A 2 -46.97 -65.87 4.34
N GLY A 3 -45.94 -65.53 3.59
CA GLY A 3 -44.61 -65.41 4.13
C GLY A 3 -44.55 -64.27 5.17
N ASN A 4 -44.20 -64.61 6.39
CA ASN A 4 -43.82 -63.66 7.44
C ASN A 4 -42.61 -62.86 6.98
N CYS A 5 -42.83 -61.65 6.44
CA CYS A 5 -41.81 -60.64 6.43
C CYS A 5 -41.63 -60.23 7.89
N THR A 6 -40.70 -60.87 8.61
CA THR A 6 -40.23 -60.37 9.90
C THR A 6 -39.61 -58.94 9.69
N GLN A 7 -40.37 -57.95 10.12
CA GLN A 7 -39.94 -56.58 10.09
C GLN A 7 -38.71 -56.46 11.04
N LEU A 8 -37.51 -56.18 10.49
CA LEU A 8 -36.29 -56.09 11.28
C LEU A 8 -36.48 -55.08 12.43
N SER A 9 -36.05 -55.47 13.61
CA SER A 9 -35.99 -54.54 14.76
C SER A 9 -35.16 -53.32 14.50
N ALA A 10 -35.33 -52.25 15.26
CA ALA A 10 -34.52 -51.02 15.12
C ALA A 10 -33.03 -51.33 15.28
N GLU A 11 -32.65 -52.23 16.19
CA GLU A 11 -31.26 -52.65 16.40
C GLU A 11 -30.70 -53.44 15.22
N GLU A 12 -31.46 -54.33 14.62
CA GLU A 12 -31.06 -55.10 13.43
C GLU A 12 -30.88 -54.15 12.21
N LYS A 13 -31.74 -53.12 12.09
CA LYS A 13 -31.60 -52.11 11.06
C LYS A 13 -30.32 -51.25 11.28
N LYS A 14 -30.06 -50.82 12.51
CA LYS A 14 -28.82 -50.12 12.87
C LYS A 14 -27.59 -50.93 12.52
N ALA A 15 -27.55 -52.20 12.92
CA ALA A 15 -26.42 -53.09 12.64
C ALA A 15 -26.15 -53.22 11.13
N LYS A 16 -27.21 -53.37 10.31
CA LYS A 16 -27.08 -53.42 8.85
C LYS A 16 -26.57 -52.10 8.24
N HIS A 17 -27.10 -51.00 8.71
CA HIS A 17 -26.61 -49.68 8.26
C HIS A 17 -25.14 -49.48 8.66
N TYR A 18 -24.74 -49.92 9.87
CA TYR A 18 -23.36 -49.84 10.31
C TYR A 18 -22.43 -50.69 9.45
N GLU A 19 -22.78 -51.93 9.18
CA GLU A 19 -22.03 -52.85 8.33
C GLU A 19 -21.82 -52.26 6.90
N ARG A 20 -22.91 -51.77 6.28
CA ARG A 20 -22.86 -51.14 4.95
C ARG A 20 -22.06 -49.85 4.96
N GLY A 21 -22.26 -49.00 5.97
CA GLY A 21 -21.52 -47.76 6.12
C GLY A 21 -20.04 -47.99 6.23
N MET A 22 -19.61 -48.99 7.02
CA MET A 22 -18.19 -49.37 7.12
C MET A 22 -17.66 -49.98 5.83
N ALA A 23 -18.45 -50.80 5.12
CA ALA A 23 -18.07 -51.36 3.82
C ALA A 23 -17.81 -50.20 2.80
N TYR A 24 -18.73 -49.27 2.70
CA TYR A 24 -18.57 -48.10 1.83
C TYR A 24 -17.38 -47.21 2.23
N PHE A 25 -17.18 -47.04 3.54
CA PHE A 25 -16.02 -46.26 4.03
C PHE A 25 -14.69 -46.92 3.62
N ASN A 26 -14.59 -48.25 3.75
CA ASN A 26 -13.39 -49.00 3.36
C ASN A 26 -13.18 -49.06 1.83
N GLU A 27 -14.24 -48.92 1.04
CA GLU A 27 -14.21 -48.80 -0.41
C GLU A 27 -14.01 -47.34 -0.87
N GLU A 28 -13.74 -46.39 0.04
CA GLU A 28 -13.61 -44.97 -0.19
C GLU A 28 -14.84 -44.29 -0.82
N LYS A 29 -16.00 -44.94 -0.76
CA LYS A 29 -17.31 -44.43 -1.18
C LYS A 29 -17.93 -43.58 -0.07
N TYR A 30 -17.31 -42.42 0.18
CA TYR A 30 -17.61 -41.60 1.35
C TYR A 30 -19.03 -41.01 1.35
N GLN A 31 -19.59 -40.68 0.19
CA GLN A 31 -20.96 -40.17 0.10
C GLN A 31 -22.01 -41.21 0.46
N GLU A 32 -21.82 -42.45 0.00
CA GLU A 32 -22.68 -43.60 0.33
C GLU A 32 -22.55 -43.94 1.82
N ALA A 33 -21.34 -43.93 2.37
CA ALA A 33 -21.09 -44.12 3.79
C ALA A 33 -21.82 -43.06 4.66
N LEU A 34 -21.81 -41.79 4.26
CA LEU A 34 -22.56 -40.71 4.95
C LEU A 34 -24.04 -41.02 5.04
N ILE A 35 -24.65 -41.54 3.97
CA ILE A 35 -26.08 -41.87 3.95
C ILE A 35 -26.38 -42.97 4.98
N GLU A 36 -25.58 -44.03 5.02
CA GLU A 36 -25.79 -45.13 5.93
C GLU A 36 -25.64 -44.70 7.40
N PHE A 37 -24.62 -43.94 7.76
CA PHE A 37 -24.46 -43.43 9.13
C PHE A 37 -25.51 -42.39 9.52
N LYS A 38 -25.98 -41.55 8.61
CA LYS A 38 -27.13 -40.67 8.85
C LYS A 38 -28.43 -41.42 9.12
N ASN A 39 -28.65 -42.57 8.44
CA ASN A 39 -29.78 -43.42 8.73
C ASN A 39 -29.72 -43.99 10.15
N ILE A 40 -28.52 -44.31 10.67
CA ILE A 40 -28.35 -44.72 12.07
C ILE A 40 -28.80 -43.63 13.03
N ILE A 41 -28.33 -42.37 12.79
CA ILE A 41 -28.69 -41.21 13.62
C ILE A 41 -30.22 -40.93 13.58
N GLN A 42 -30.88 -41.21 12.46
CA GLN A 42 -32.33 -41.09 12.37
C GLN A 42 -33.05 -42.16 13.20
N LEU A 43 -32.49 -43.37 13.30
CA LEU A 43 -33.00 -44.45 14.12
C LEU A 43 -32.69 -44.26 15.61
N ASP A 44 -31.49 -43.77 15.89
CA ASP A 44 -30.99 -43.54 17.25
C ASP A 44 -30.16 -42.25 17.31
N PRO A 45 -30.76 -41.12 17.68
CA PRO A 45 -30.07 -39.84 17.80
C PRO A 45 -28.99 -39.80 18.89
N LYS A 46 -28.85 -40.86 19.70
CA LYS A 46 -27.84 -40.95 20.75
C LYS A 46 -26.74 -41.97 20.43
N ASP A 47 -26.60 -42.39 19.17
CA ASP A 47 -25.54 -43.29 18.77
C ASP A 47 -24.21 -42.53 18.58
N ALA A 48 -23.40 -42.51 19.63
CA ALA A 48 -22.10 -41.81 19.63
C ALA A 48 -21.14 -42.37 18.58
N LYS A 49 -21.19 -43.69 18.32
CA LYS A 49 -20.31 -44.31 17.32
C LYS A 49 -20.66 -43.86 15.90
N ALA A 50 -21.96 -43.70 15.59
CA ALA A 50 -22.38 -43.19 14.30
C ALA A 50 -21.93 -41.73 14.08
N TYR A 51 -22.05 -40.87 15.08
CA TYR A 51 -21.50 -39.52 15.01
C TYR A 51 -19.98 -39.54 14.80
N HIS A 52 -19.24 -40.36 15.52
CA HIS A 52 -17.81 -40.52 15.33
C HIS A 52 -17.46 -40.94 13.89
N GLN A 53 -18.17 -41.92 13.32
CA GLN A 53 -17.94 -42.34 11.93
C GLN A 53 -18.27 -41.23 10.91
N LEU A 54 -19.38 -40.50 11.09
CA LEU A 54 -19.72 -39.35 10.25
C LEU A 54 -18.59 -38.34 10.25
N ALA A 55 -18.05 -38.01 11.42
CA ALA A 55 -16.92 -37.08 11.53
C ALA A 55 -15.68 -37.60 10.79
N LEU A 56 -15.34 -38.89 10.90
CA LEU A 56 -14.23 -39.49 10.16
C LEU A 56 -14.41 -39.39 8.65
N ILE A 57 -15.64 -39.59 8.16
CA ILE A 57 -15.98 -39.46 6.74
C ILE A 57 -15.80 -37.99 6.28
N HIS A 58 -16.34 -37.03 7.04
CA HIS A 58 -16.17 -35.61 6.71
C HIS A 58 -14.71 -35.19 6.74
N LEU A 59 -13.88 -35.73 7.64
CA LEU A 59 -12.43 -35.53 7.64
C LEU A 59 -11.74 -36.04 6.35
N LYS A 60 -12.27 -37.18 5.80
CA LYS A 60 -11.76 -37.74 4.54
C LYS A 60 -12.20 -36.94 3.30
N LEU A 61 -13.43 -36.42 3.30
CA LEU A 61 -13.95 -35.59 2.23
C LEU A 61 -13.20 -34.24 2.13
N GLY A 62 -12.85 -33.68 3.27
CA GLY A 62 -12.10 -32.41 3.32
C GLY A 62 -12.95 -31.21 2.90
N GLY A 63 -12.33 -30.03 2.94
CA GLY A 63 -13.03 -28.77 2.66
C GLY A 63 -13.63 -28.12 3.91
N MET A 64 -13.85 -26.80 3.86
CA MET A 64 -14.26 -26.02 5.05
C MET A 64 -15.63 -26.43 5.58
N THR A 65 -16.55 -26.81 4.71
CA THR A 65 -17.91 -27.27 5.11
C THR A 65 -17.83 -28.61 5.84
N ASP A 66 -17.04 -29.53 5.30
CA ASP A 66 -16.86 -30.86 5.88
C ASP A 66 -16.10 -30.82 7.21
N LEU A 67 -15.08 -29.97 7.32
CA LEU A 67 -14.36 -29.75 8.57
C LEU A 67 -15.28 -29.20 9.68
N ARG A 68 -16.18 -28.27 9.34
CA ARG A 68 -17.20 -27.77 10.30
C ARG A 68 -18.17 -28.84 10.72
N ALA A 69 -18.61 -29.69 9.78
CA ALA A 69 -19.47 -30.82 10.07
C ALA A 69 -18.74 -31.80 10.98
N ALA A 70 -17.51 -32.21 10.66
CA ALA A 70 -16.69 -33.09 11.47
C ALA A 70 -16.52 -32.58 12.91
N PHE A 71 -16.25 -31.29 13.09
CA PHE A 71 -16.16 -30.70 14.44
C PHE A 71 -17.47 -30.83 15.21
N GLY A 72 -18.62 -30.53 14.59
CA GLY A 72 -19.95 -30.68 15.22
C GLY A 72 -20.26 -32.12 15.60
N GLU A 73 -19.95 -33.07 14.73
CA GLU A 73 -20.17 -34.49 14.92
C GLU A 73 -19.24 -35.09 15.99
N LEU A 74 -17.94 -34.71 16.02
CA LEU A 74 -17.04 -35.07 17.10
C LEU A 74 -17.51 -34.52 18.44
N SER A 75 -17.94 -33.27 18.47
CA SER A 75 -18.48 -32.66 19.70
C SER A 75 -19.68 -33.42 20.20
N LYS A 76 -20.58 -33.88 19.30
CA LYS A 76 -21.75 -34.66 19.65
C LYS A 76 -21.38 -36.08 20.12
N ALA A 77 -20.43 -36.71 19.44
CA ALA A 77 -19.93 -38.05 19.83
C ALA A 77 -19.39 -38.05 21.27
N VAL A 78 -18.53 -37.08 21.63
CA VAL A 78 -17.94 -37.01 22.99
C VAL A 78 -18.93 -36.51 24.05
N GLU A 79 -19.96 -35.74 23.67
CA GLU A 79 -21.06 -35.34 24.56
C GLU A 79 -21.89 -36.60 24.98
N ILE A 80 -22.15 -37.49 24.03
CA ILE A 80 -22.94 -38.71 24.25
C ILE A 80 -22.12 -39.81 24.95
N ASP A 81 -20.89 -40.02 24.44
CA ASP A 81 -19.97 -41.02 25.01
C ASP A 81 -18.54 -40.44 25.11
N PRO A 82 -18.17 -39.91 26.29
CA PRO A 82 -16.83 -39.37 26.53
C PRO A 82 -15.70 -40.40 26.44
N THR A 83 -16.01 -41.70 26.39
CA THR A 83 -15.00 -42.78 26.39
C THR A 83 -14.44 -43.07 24.99
N ILE A 84 -14.98 -42.48 23.94
CA ILE A 84 -14.48 -42.64 22.57
C ILE A 84 -13.17 -41.83 22.43
N GLN A 85 -12.04 -42.48 22.73
CA GLN A 85 -10.73 -41.86 22.78
C GLN A 85 -10.33 -41.18 21.46
N ASP A 86 -10.57 -41.82 20.31
CA ASP A 86 -10.25 -41.23 19.00
C ASP A 86 -11.05 -39.97 18.73
N ALA A 87 -12.32 -39.89 19.15
CA ALA A 87 -13.14 -38.69 19.04
C ALA A 87 -12.61 -37.57 19.94
N GLN A 88 -12.15 -37.88 21.17
CA GLN A 88 -11.53 -36.94 22.08
C GLN A 88 -10.24 -36.35 21.48
N LEU A 89 -9.35 -37.21 20.95
CA LEU A 89 -8.09 -36.79 20.35
C LEU A 89 -8.29 -35.84 19.14
N LYS A 90 -9.19 -36.26 18.23
CA LYS A 90 -9.48 -35.44 17.04
C LYS A 90 -10.15 -34.12 17.39
N LEU A 91 -11.06 -34.09 18.35
CA LEU A 91 -11.66 -32.85 18.83
C LEU A 91 -10.61 -31.94 19.48
N GLY A 92 -9.67 -32.50 20.25
CA GLY A 92 -8.52 -31.78 20.81
C GLY A 92 -7.62 -31.18 19.73
N GLU A 93 -7.37 -31.91 18.64
CA GLU A 93 -6.63 -31.41 17.48
C GLU A 93 -7.34 -30.19 16.82
N PHE A 94 -8.66 -30.23 16.66
CA PHE A 94 -9.44 -29.09 16.20
C PHE A 94 -9.32 -27.86 17.11
N TYR A 95 -9.31 -28.07 18.43
CA TYR A 95 -9.10 -26.98 19.37
C TYR A 95 -7.69 -26.38 19.27
N LEU A 96 -6.66 -27.17 19.04
CA LEU A 96 -5.32 -26.67 18.78
C LEU A 96 -5.25 -25.83 17.50
N LEU A 97 -5.84 -26.31 16.41
CA LEU A 97 -5.94 -25.56 15.15
C LEU A 97 -6.70 -24.24 15.32
N SER A 98 -7.67 -24.21 16.23
CA SER A 98 -8.46 -23.03 16.57
C SER A 98 -7.80 -22.13 17.64
N GLN A 99 -6.53 -22.33 17.96
CA GLN A 99 -5.77 -21.57 18.98
C GLN A 99 -6.42 -21.62 20.39
N LYS A 100 -7.03 -22.76 20.74
CA LYS A 100 -7.66 -23.03 22.04
C LYS A 100 -6.94 -24.17 22.78
N PRO A 101 -5.67 -23.97 23.20
CA PRO A 101 -4.86 -25.05 23.78
C PRO A 101 -5.40 -25.60 25.09
N LYS A 102 -6.07 -24.79 25.91
CA LYS A 102 -6.65 -25.24 27.18
C LYS A 102 -7.76 -26.29 26.97
N GLU A 103 -8.60 -26.08 25.98
CA GLU A 103 -9.64 -27.05 25.59
C GLU A 103 -9.00 -28.32 25.02
N ALA A 104 -7.99 -28.17 24.16
CA ALA A 104 -7.25 -29.31 23.62
C ALA A 104 -6.62 -30.18 24.74
N LYS A 105 -5.99 -29.54 25.72
CA LYS A 105 -5.41 -30.21 26.89
C LYS A 105 -6.45 -31.01 27.69
N LYS A 106 -7.65 -30.47 27.92
CA LYS A 106 -8.74 -31.20 28.60
C LYS A 106 -9.09 -32.50 27.88
N HIS A 107 -9.17 -32.49 26.57
CA HIS A 107 -9.44 -33.71 25.78
C HIS A 107 -8.29 -34.71 25.87
N ALA A 108 -7.05 -34.27 25.85
CA ALA A 108 -5.87 -35.12 26.11
C ALA A 108 -5.92 -35.73 27.52
N ASP A 109 -6.26 -34.95 28.55
CA ASP A 109 -6.32 -35.40 29.95
C ASP A 109 -7.41 -36.45 30.14
N ILE A 110 -8.59 -36.37 29.45
CA ILE A 110 -9.63 -37.40 29.47
C ILE A 110 -9.07 -38.69 28.91
N VAL A 111 -8.37 -38.68 27.78
CA VAL A 111 -7.75 -39.87 27.19
C VAL A 111 -6.71 -40.49 28.13
N LEU A 112 -5.81 -39.66 28.68
CA LEU A 112 -4.76 -40.12 29.58
C LEU A 112 -5.25 -40.57 30.94
N THR A 113 -6.46 -40.18 31.38
CA THR A 113 -7.10 -40.70 32.59
C THR A 113 -7.53 -42.14 32.39
N SER A 114 -8.04 -42.47 31.20
CA SER A 114 -8.48 -43.84 30.87
C SER A 114 -7.34 -44.70 30.31
N SER A 115 -6.38 -44.12 29.65
CA SER A 115 -5.24 -44.78 29.02
C SER A 115 -3.94 -43.99 29.28
N PRO A 116 -3.31 -44.16 30.47
CA PRO A 116 -2.14 -43.37 30.87
C PRO A 116 -0.90 -43.56 30.00
N GLN A 117 -0.88 -44.56 29.12
CA GLN A 117 0.22 -44.82 28.19
C GLN A 117 -0.21 -44.63 26.72
N ASP A 118 -1.25 -43.84 26.46
CA ASP A 118 -1.62 -43.53 25.08
C ASP A 118 -0.64 -42.49 24.48
N PRO A 119 0.14 -42.84 23.42
CA PRO A 119 1.10 -41.94 22.83
C PRO A 119 0.47 -40.70 22.19
N LYS A 120 -0.77 -40.85 21.64
CA LYS A 120 -1.48 -39.69 21.02
C LYS A 120 -2.02 -38.75 22.08
N GLY A 121 -2.42 -39.27 23.25
CA GLY A 121 -2.82 -38.47 24.40
C GLY A 121 -1.67 -37.59 24.89
N HIS A 122 -0.47 -38.18 25.08
CA HIS A 122 0.73 -37.44 25.41
C HIS A 122 1.14 -36.46 24.33
N LEU A 123 1.05 -36.80 23.04
CA LEU A 123 1.32 -35.91 21.91
C LEU A 123 0.40 -34.69 21.94
N LEU A 124 -0.90 -34.87 22.06
CA LEU A 124 -1.88 -33.79 22.11
C LEU A 124 -1.66 -32.88 23.32
N ARG A 125 -1.40 -33.46 24.50
CA ARG A 125 -1.11 -32.72 25.73
C ARG A 125 0.18 -31.92 25.59
N GLY A 126 1.25 -32.53 25.06
CA GLY A 126 2.53 -31.87 24.84
C GLY A 126 2.42 -30.68 23.89
N ARG A 127 1.73 -30.86 22.74
CA ARG A 127 1.44 -29.77 21.80
C ARG A 127 0.65 -28.63 22.45
N SER A 128 -0.37 -28.97 23.26
CA SER A 128 -1.18 -27.98 23.95
C SER A 128 -0.32 -27.09 24.89
N LEU A 129 0.56 -27.73 25.68
CA LEU A 129 1.48 -27.04 26.57
C LEU A 129 2.49 -26.15 25.83
N ILE A 130 3.03 -26.61 24.68
CA ILE A 130 3.92 -25.80 23.83
C ILE A 130 3.21 -24.53 23.33
N VAL A 131 1.93 -24.63 22.90
CA VAL A 131 1.15 -23.47 22.48
C VAL A 131 0.87 -22.51 23.64
N GLU A 132 0.70 -23.04 24.87
CA GLU A 132 0.58 -22.24 26.10
C GLU A 132 1.91 -21.63 26.56
N LYS A 133 3.02 -21.96 25.87
CA LYS A 133 4.41 -21.57 26.21
C LYS A 133 4.96 -22.25 27.49
N GLU A 134 4.33 -23.31 27.95
CA GLU A 134 4.79 -24.20 28.99
C GLU A 134 5.76 -25.23 28.40
N PHE A 135 6.91 -24.74 27.92
CA PHE A 135 7.81 -25.52 27.04
C PHE A 135 8.38 -26.77 27.71
N GLU A 136 8.86 -26.68 28.96
CA GLU A 136 9.54 -27.81 29.63
C GLU A 136 8.54 -28.96 29.90
N GLU A 137 7.34 -28.66 30.39
CA GLU A 137 6.30 -29.64 30.59
C GLU A 137 5.84 -30.24 29.25
N GLY A 138 5.69 -29.38 28.21
CA GLY A 138 5.32 -29.82 26.87
C GLY A 138 6.35 -30.78 26.27
N ILE A 139 7.64 -30.47 26.40
CA ILE A 139 8.76 -31.36 25.99
C ILE A 139 8.72 -32.66 26.75
N SER A 140 8.47 -32.64 28.07
CA SER A 140 8.33 -33.85 28.87
C SER A 140 7.23 -34.77 28.35
N GLU A 141 6.06 -34.23 28.03
CA GLU A 141 4.94 -34.99 27.47
C GLU A 141 5.23 -35.53 26.07
N LEU A 142 5.88 -34.70 25.21
CA LEU A 142 6.31 -35.15 23.87
C LEU A 142 7.36 -36.28 23.96
N LYS A 143 8.27 -36.25 24.92
CA LYS A 143 9.27 -37.33 25.16
C LYS A 143 8.59 -38.63 25.60
N LYS A 144 7.58 -38.55 26.49
CA LYS A 144 6.76 -39.72 26.84
C LYS A 144 6.05 -40.32 25.62
N SER A 145 5.46 -39.43 24.77
CA SER A 145 4.88 -39.86 23.52
C SER A 145 5.90 -40.57 22.63
N LEU A 146 7.12 -40.04 22.54
CA LEU A 146 8.18 -40.61 21.73
C LEU A 146 8.68 -41.95 22.25
N GLU A 147 8.80 -42.13 23.55
CA GLU A 147 9.13 -43.42 24.17
C GLU A 147 8.12 -44.51 23.86
N LEU A 148 6.82 -44.12 23.74
CA LEU A 148 5.71 -45.03 23.46
C LEU A 148 5.52 -45.29 21.96
N ASP A 149 5.87 -44.34 21.10
CA ASP A 149 5.76 -44.45 19.65
C ASP A 149 6.98 -43.81 18.95
N PRO A 150 8.14 -44.49 18.99
CA PRO A 150 9.39 -43.96 18.44
C PRO A 150 9.43 -43.88 16.91
N GLY A 151 8.47 -44.52 16.22
CA GLY A 151 8.33 -44.46 14.77
C GLY A 151 7.60 -43.21 14.26
N ASN A 152 7.01 -42.42 15.13
CA ASN A 152 6.20 -41.26 14.75
C ASN A 152 7.06 -40.02 14.49
N GLU A 153 7.36 -39.75 13.23
CA GLU A 153 8.19 -38.63 12.79
C GLU A 153 7.70 -37.26 13.29
N GLN A 154 6.38 -37.12 13.45
CA GLN A 154 5.78 -35.87 13.87
C GLN A 154 6.21 -35.44 15.27
N ILE A 155 6.51 -36.40 16.16
CA ILE A 155 6.96 -36.12 17.53
C ILE A 155 8.36 -35.49 17.51
N TYR A 156 9.27 -36.00 16.67
CA TYR A 156 10.60 -35.40 16.48
C TYR A 156 10.51 -33.96 15.95
N LEU A 157 9.62 -33.71 15.01
CA LEU A 157 9.40 -32.38 14.47
C LEU A 157 8.85 -31.41 15.52
N ASP A 158 7.90 -31.86 16.35
CA ASP A 158 7.31 -31.03 17.39
C ASP A 158 8.32 -30.73 18.51
N LEU A 159 9.15 -31.72 18.90
CA LEU A 159 10.26 -31.52 19.82
C LEU A 159 11.32 -30.54 19.26
N ALA A 160 11.72 -30.70 18.00
CA ALA A 160 12.67 -29.79 17.36
C ALA A 160 12.14 -28.36 17.33
N ARG A 161 10.87 -28.15 17.00
CA ARG A 161 10.23 -26.82 17.04
C ARG A 161 10.18 -26.24 18.45
N ALA A 162 9.88 -27.06 19.46
CA ALA A 162 9.86 -26.64 20.85
C ALA A 162 11.25 -26.17 21.31
N TYR A 163 12.31 -26.94 21.02
CA TYR A 163 13.69 -26.55 21.34
C TYR A 163 14.11 -25.27 20.62
N LEU A 164 13.75 -25.11 19.34
CA LEU A 164 14.02 -23.87 18.60
C LEU A 164 13.30 -22.65 19.22
N ALA A 165 12.06 -22.81 19.66
CA ALA A 165 11.34 -21.75 20.37
C ALA A 165 12.01 -21.34 21.68
N MET A 166 12.67 -22.28 22.34
CA MET A 166 13.50 -22.04 23.53
C MET A 166 14.94 -21.56 23.24
N LYS A 167 15.27 -21.32 21.96
CA LYS A 167 16.62 -20.95 21.50
C LYS A 167 17.68 -22.01 21.83
N ARG A 168 17.30 -23.27 21.77
CA ARG A 168 18.17 -24.45 22.00
C ARG A 168 18.39 -25.23 20.69
N PRO A 169 19.11 -24.67 19.70
CA PRO A 169 19.25 -25.28 18.37
C PRO A 169 20.06 -26.61 18.41
N GLN A 170 20.94 -26.81 19.40
CA GLN A 170 21.65 -28.06 19.50
C GLN A 170 20.74 -29.21 19.93
N ASP A 171 19.85 -29.00 20.90
CA ASP A 171 18.87 -30.02 21.27
C ASP A 171 17.89 -30.35 20.15
N ALA A 172 17.55 -29.33 19.32
CA ALA A 172 16.76 -29.55 18.11
C ALA A 172 17.50 -30.40 17.06
N ASP A 173 18.82 -30.24 16.94
CA ASP A 173 19.65 -31.04 16.05
C ASP A 173 19.76 -32.48 16.55
N ASP A 174 20.01 -32.68 17.84
CA ASP A 174 20.14 -34.00 18.47
C ASP A 174 18.85 -34.82 18.32
N ILE A 175 17.69 -34.20 18.51
CA ILE A 175 16.41 -34.91 18.36
C ILE A 175 16.09 -35.27 16.91
N LEU A 176 16.45 -34.41 15.93
CA LEU A 176 16.30 -34.74 14.51
C LEU A 176 17.28 -35.87 14.10
N GLU A 177 18.48 -35.90 14.61
CA GLU A 177 19.44 -37.01 14.41
C GLU A 177 18.91 -38.34 15.00
N GLU A 178 18.23 -38.29 16.13
CA GLU A 178 17.55 -39.45 16.69
C GLU A 178 16.44 -39.93 15.76
N GLY A 179 15.64 -39.05 15.23
CA GLY A 179 14.61 -39.37 14.22
C GLY A 179 15.16 -40.05 12.96
N PHE A 180 16.35 -39.61 12.49
CA PHE A 180 17.03 -40.27 11.37
C PHE A 180 17.49 -41.69 11.61
N LYS A 181 17.74 -42.11 12.87
CA LYS A 181 18.03 -43.50 13.18
C LYS A 181 16.85 -44.41 12.95
N HIS A 182 15.61 -43.86 13.06
CA HIS A 182 14.39 -44.61 12.82
C HIS A 182 13.96 -44.58 11.33
N ASN A 183 14.14 -43.41 10.67
CA ASN A 183 13.86 -43.24 9.25
C ASN A 183 14.86 -42.32 8.57
N SER A 184 15.94 -42.91 8.04
CA SER A 184 17.02 -42.16 7.35
C SER A 184 16.63 -41.58 5.98
N SER A 185 15.47 -42.00 5.45
CA SER A 185 14.93 -41.52 4.15
C SER A 185 13.75 -40.59 4.27
N SER A 186 13.38 -40.19 5.49
CA SER A 186 12.30 -39.23 5.72
C SER A 186 12.61 -37.87 5.11
N THR A 187 11.93 -37.52 4.03
CA THR A 187 12.06 -36.20 3.41
C THR A 187 11.62 -35.09 4.37
N THR A 188 10.65 -35.36 5.24
CA THR A 188 10.12 -34.41 6.22
C THR A 188 11.17 -34.05 7.27
N LEU A 189 11.85 -35.05 7.84
CA LEU A 189 12.94 -34.83 8.80
C LEU A 189 14.14 -34.16 8.13
N ILE A 190 14.50 -34.55 6.90
CA ILE A 190 15.58 -33.92 6.13
C ILE A 190 15.29 -32.44 5.91
N LEU A 191 14.06 -32.08 5.53
CA LEU A 191 13.68 -30.67 5.36
C LEU A 191 13.75 -29.89 6.67
N ALA A 192 13.26 -30.48 7.78
CA ALA A 192 13.32 -29.83 9.08
C ALA A 192 14.79 -29.58 9.52
N LYS A 193 15.69 -30.53 9.26
CA LYS A 193 17.12 -30.35 9.51
C LYS A 193 17.73 -29.29 8.58
N GLY A 194 17.34 -29.25 7.31
CA GLY A 194 17.75 -28.20 6.39
C GLY A 194 17.34 -26.80 6.88
N ASP A 195 16.12 -26.65 7.36
CA ASP A 195 15.64 -25.40 7.95
C ASP A 195 16.41 -25.04 9.23
N LEU A 196 16.76 -26.03 10.09
CA LEU A 196 17.60 -25.81 11.25
C LEU A 196 19.00 -25.33 10.86
N MET A 197 19.60 -25.92 9.82
CA MET A 197 20.91 -25.48 9.30
C MET A 197 20.87 -24.02 8.84
N LEU A 198 19.77 -23.58 8.21
CA LEU A 198 19.59 -22.18 7.84
C LEU A 198 19.54 -21.25 9.06
N VAL A 199 18.83 -21.66 10.13
CA VAL A 199 18.79 -20.92 11.41
C VAL A 199 20.17 -20.79 12.04
N GLN A 200 21.02 -21.82 11.89
CA GLN A 200 22.40 -21.82 12.37
C GLN A 200 23.38 -21.10 11.42
N GLY A 201 22.94 -20.60 10.28
CA GLY A 201 23.79 -19.96 9.28
C GLY A 201 24.61 -20.91 8.40
N LYS A 202 24.37 -22.23 8.49
CA LYS A 202 25.07 -23.28 7.75
C LYS A 202 24.41 -23.52 6.39
N GLN A 203 24.61 -22.58 5.47
CA GLN A 203 23.90 -22.56 4.18
C GLN A 203 24.22 -23.74 3.26
N GLU A 204 25.49 -24.19 3.23
CA GLU A 204 25.92 -25.31 2.38
C GLU A 204 25.34 -26.65 2.85
N GLU A 205 25.29 -26.86 4.17
CA GLU A 205 24.68 -28.05 4.76
C GLU A 205 23.17 -28.09 4.50
N ALA A 206 22.49 -26.93 4.60
CA ALA A 206 21.07 -26.81 4.28
C ALA A 206 20.80 -27.15 2.80
N GLU A 207 21.62 -26.64 1.89
CA GLU A 207 21.50 -26.93 0.45
C GLU A 207 21.64 -28.43 0.18
N ALA A 208 22.65 -29.06 0.72
CA ALA A 208 22.88 -30.50 0.55
C ALA A 208 21.68 -31.33 1.07
N LEU A 209 21.07 -30.94 2.17
CA LEU A 209 19.88 -31.57 2.71
C LEU A 209 18.66 -31.38 1.78
N PHE A 210 18.41 -30.18 1.28
CA PHE A 210 17.29 -29.96 0.36
C PHE A 210 17.47 -30.70 -0.98
N GLN A 211 18.70 -30.75 -1.50
CA GLN A 211 19.00 -31.56 -2.69
C GLN A 211 18.82 -33.05 -2.41
N ARG A 212 19.23 -33.54 -1.22
CA ARG A 212 19.02 -34.92 -0.82
C ARG A 212 17.54 -35.25 -0.72
N ALA A 213 16.71 -34.38 -0.11
CA ALA A 213 15.26 -34.57 -0.05
C ALA A 213 14.67 -34.72 -1.45
N LEU A 214 15.04 -33.83 -2.37
CA LEU A 214 14.59 -33.87 -3.76
C LEU A 214 15.06 -35.15 -4.50
N GLY A 215 16.25 -35.64 -4.18
CA GLY A 215 16.77 -36.91 -4.72
C GLY A 215 15.97 -38.13 -4.24
N LEU A 216 15.46 -38.11 -3.00
CA LEU A 216 14.67 -39.20 -2.42
C LEU A 216 13.21 -39.22 -2.92
N ASP A 217 12.63 -38.05 -3.15
CA ASP A 217 11.25 -37.89 -3.64
C ASP A 217 11.21 -36.88 -4.80
N PRO A 218 11.67 -37.29 -5.98
CA PRO A 218 11.81 -36.38 -7.10
C PRO A 218 10.48 -36.03 -7.80
N ASP A 219 9.38 -36.60 -7.37
CA ASP A 219 8.04 -36.29 -7.88
C ASP A 219 7.27 -35.29 -7.00
N ASN A 220 7.84 -34.91 -5.86
CA ASN A 220 7.23 -34.02 -4.90
C ASN A 220 7.43 -32.55 -5.29
N GLU A 221 6.35 -31.92 -5.71
CA GLU A 221 6.32 -30.54 -6.17
C GLU A 221 6.77 -29.54 -5.09
N ALA A 222 6.46 -29.83 -3.81
CA ALA A 222 6.83 -28.94 -2.71
C ALA A 222 8.33 -28.84 -2.51
N LEU A 223 9.10 -29.90 -2.84
CA LEU A 223 10.56 -29.90 -2.73
C LEU A 223 11.21 -28.99 -3.77
N TYR A 224 10.69 -28.96 -5.00
CA TYR A 224 11.15 -28.02 -6.04
C TYR A 224 10.89 -26.58 -5.62
N ALA A 225 9.68 -26.29 -5.13
CA ALA A 225 9.33 -24.95 -4.65
C ALA A 225 10.23 -24.53 -3.46
N LYS A 226 10.50 -25.45 -2.53
CA LYS A 226 11.38 -25.20 -1.36
C LYS A 226 12.83 -24.91 -1.78
N LEU A 227 13.40 -25.76 -2.61
CA LEU A 227 14.79 -25.61 -3.07
C LEU A 227 14.94 -24.36 -3.96
N GLY A 228 13.98 -24.11 -4.85
CA GLY A 228 13.98 -22.90 -5.66
C GLY A 228 13.90 -21.63 -4.81
N LYS A 229 13.02 -21.57 -3.81
CA LYS A 229 12.94 -20.45 -2.85
C LYS A 229 14.24 -20.27 -2.06
N TYR A 230 14.89 -21.38 -1.66
CA TYR A 230 16.21 -21.32 -1.03
C TYR A 230 17.25 -20.67 -1.95
N TYR A 231 17.31 -21.08 -3.24
CA TYR A 231 18.22 -20.47 -4.20
C TYR A 231 17.91 -19.02 -4.47
N LEU A 232 16.63 -18.64 -4.51
CA LEU A 232 16.23 -17.22 -4.58
C LEU A 232 16.74 -16.43 -3.38
N ALA A 233 16.54 -16.94 -2.17
CA ALA A 233 16.97 -16.29 -0.93
C ALA A 233 18.49 -16.15 -0.82
N THR A 234 19.25 -17.14 -1.33
CA THR A 234 20.71 -17.15 -1.32
C THR A 234 21.35 -16.58 -2.58
N GLN A 235 20.53 -16.04 -3.53
CA GLN A 235 20.97 -15.36 -4.73
C GLN A 235 21.67 -16.27 -5.77
N LYS A 236 21.39 -17.53 -5.70
CA LYS A 236 21.86 -18.53 -6.64
C LYS A 236 20.87 -18.64 -7.81
N TRP A 237 20.77 -17.54 -8.61
CA TRP A 237 19.73 -17.38 -9.64
C TRP A 237 19.72 -18.49 -10.68
N LYS A 238 20.92 -18.88 -11.12
CA LYS A 238 21.07 -19.95 -12.11
C LYS A 238 20.56 -21.29 -11.59
N GLN A 239 20.89 -21.61 -10.33
CA GLN A 239 20.42 -22.83 -9.68
C GLN A 239 18.89 -22.81 -9.46
N ALA A 240 18.32 -21.64 -9.12
CA ALA A 240 16.88 -21.49 -9.01
C ALA A 240 16.17 -21.77 -10.34
N GLU A 241 16.68 -21.20 -11.43
CA GLU A 241 16.16 -21.44 -12.78
C GLU A 241 16.26 -22.92 -13.16
N GLU A 242 17.44 -23.53 -12.98
CA GLU A 242 17.69 -24.96 -13.27
C GLU A 242 16.74 -25.89 -12.50
N VAL A 243 16.47 -25.60 -11.24
CA VAL A 243 15.54 -26.40 -10.42
C VAL A 243 14.11 -26.30 -10.95
N TYR A 244 13.63 -25.10 -11.29
CA TYR A 244 12.29 -24.93 -11.81
C TYR A 244 12.14 -25.49 -13.24
N GLN A 245 13.20 -25.42 -14.06
CA GLN A 245 13.24 -26.06 -15.39
C GLN A 245 13.19 -27.58 -15.29
N LYS A 246 14.00 -28.18 -14.40
CA LYS A 246 13.94 -29.63 -14.12
C LYS A 246 12.57 -30.07 -13.65
N PHE A 247 11.91 -29.23 -12.85
CA PHE A 247 10.54 -29.51 -12.43
C PHE A 247 9.58 -29.50 -13.63
N ALA A 248 9.71 -28.53 -14.53
CA ALA A 248 8.89 -28.46 -15.76
C ALA A 248 9.13 -29.64 -16.70
N GLU A 249 10.37 -30.11 -16.83
CA GLU A 249 10.72 -31.30 -17.62
C GLU A 249 10.13 -32.58 -17.02
N ARG A 250 10.12 -32.67 -15.69
CA ARG A 250 9.59 -33.85 -14.99
C ARG A 250 8.07 -33.91 -14.96
N LYS A 251 7.41 -32.76 -14.90
CA LYS A 251 5.95 -32.62 -14.87
C LYS A 251 5.46 -31.76 -16.06
N PRO A 252 5.64 -32.21 -17.29
CA PRO A 252 5.39 -31.38 -18.48
C PRO A 252 3.91 -30.99 -18.67
N THR A 253 3.00 -31.72 -18.04
CA THR A 253 1.55 -31.45 -18.08
C THR A 253 1.03 -30.68 -16.88
N SER A 254 1.87 -30.41 -15.87
CA SER A 254 1.49 -29.61 -14.69
C SER A 254 1.72 -28.12 -14.97
N GLU A 255 0.76 -27.29 -14.55
CA GLU A 255 0.87 -25.84 -14.60
C GLU A 255 1.80 -25.27 -13.52
N THR A 256 1.97 -25.98 -12.39
CA THR A 256 2.74 -25.48 -11.23
C THR A 256 4.17 -25.06 -11.58
N PRO A 257 4.98 -25.85 -12.31
CA PRO A 257 6.33 -25.42 -12.69
C PRO A 257 6.35 -24.14 -13.53
N GLN A 258 5.34 -23.97 -14.37
CA GLN A 258 5.23 -22.79 -15.23
C GLN A 258 4.87 -21.54 -14.41
N ILE A 259 4.01 -21.69 -13.41
CA ILE A 259 3.72 -20.61 -12.45
C ILE A 259 5.00 -20.18 -11.71
N LEU A 260 5.77 -21.15 -11.20
CA LEU A 260 7.02 -20.88 -10.47
C LEU A 260 8.08 -20.20 -11.37
N LEU A 261 8.20 -20.61 -12.63
CA LEU A 261 9.07 -19.95 -13.61
C LEU A 261 8.60 -18.52 -13.93
N GLY A 262 7.29 -18.32 -14.08
CA GLY A 262 6.71 -17.00 -14.28
C GLY A 262 6.99 -16.06 -13.09
N GLU A 263 6.80 -16.55 -11.87
CA GLU A 263 7.14 -15.79 -10.65
C GLU A 263 8.63 -15.49 -10.54
N PHE A 264 9.48 -16.46 -10.89
CA PHE A 264 10.93 -16.30 -10.94
C PHE A 264 11.35 -15.21 -11.92
N TYR A 265 10.83 -15.22 -13.15
CA TYR A 265 11.16 -14.20 -14.14
C TYR A 265 10.55 -12.83 -13.81
N THR A 266 9.38 -12.80 -13.16
CA THR A 266 8.84 -11.54 -12.59
C THR A 266 9.78 -10.96 -11.55
N PHE A 267 10.30 -11.80 -10.67
CA PHE A 267 11.29 -11.39 -9.66
C PHE A 267 12.58 -10.83 -10.29
N LEU A 268 13.03 -11.38 -11.42
CA LEU A 268 14.20 -10.90 -12.17
C LEU A 268 13.91 -9.66 -13.04
N GLY A 269 12.66 -9.18 -13.11
CA GLY A 269 12.27 -8.09 -14.01
C GLY A 269 12.20 -8.48 -15.50
N ALA A 270 12.24 -9.77 -15.81
CA ALA A 270 12.18 -10.30 -17.18
C ALA A 270 10.71 -10.52 -17.61
N GLY A 271 9.93 -9.42 -17.72
CA GLY A 271 8.48 -9.46 -17.90
C GLY A 271 7.99 -10.28 -19.11
N ALA A 272 8.71 -10.24 -20.24
CA ALA A 272 8.33 -11.02 -21.43
C ALA A 272 8.38 -12.54 -21.17
N LYS A 273 9.46 -13.02 -20.53
CA LYS A 273 9.59 -14.44 -20.15
C LYS A 273 8.56 -14.82 -19.08
N ALA A 274 8.32 -13.94 -18.11
CA ALA A 274 7.31 -14.18 -17.09
C ALA A 274 5.93 -14.40 -17.70
N LEU A 275 5.53 -13.53 -18.64
CA LEU A 275 4.25 -13.64 -19.35
C LEU A 275 4.14 -14.95 -20.16
N GLU A 276 5.20 -15.33 -20.88
CA GLU A 276 5.27 -16.58 -21.63
C GLU A 276 4.96 -17.79 -20.73
N HIS A 277 5.60 -17.84 -19.55
CA HIS A 277 5.38 -18.95 -18.61
C HIS A 277 3.98 -18.92 -17.96
N PHE A 278 3.43 -17.75 -17.63
CA PHE A 278 2.07 -17.66 -17.12
C PHE A 278 1.03 -18.06 -18.18
N GLN A 279 1.23 -17.67 -19.45
CA GLN A 279 0.39 -18.11 -20.56
C GLN A 279 0.43 -19.63 -20.72
N LYS A 280 1.63 -20.21 -20.71
CA LYS A 280 1.79 -21.67 -20.79
C LYS A 280 1.13 -22.40 -19.60
N ALA A 281 1.19 -21.82 -18.40
CA ALA A 281 0.49 -22.38 -17.24
C ALA A 281 -1.04 -22.44 -17.45
N VAL A 282 -1.63 -21.36 -17.99
CA VAL A 282 -3.06 -21.31 -18.31
C VAL A 282 -3.41 -22.23 -19.48
N GLU A 283 -2.56 -22.39 -20.48
CA GLU A 283 -2.76 -23.33 -21.58
C GLU A 283 -2.76 -24.78 -21.11
N LEU A 284 -1.84 -25.15 -20.20
CA LEU A 284 -1.77 -26.50 -19.63
C LEU A 284 -3.01 -26.83 -18.78
N ASN A 285 -3.51 -25.88 -18.02
CA ASN A 285 -4.71 -26.05 -17.21
C ASN A 285 -5.57 -24.79 -17.21
N PRO A 286 -6.48 -24.63 -18.18
CA PRO A 286 -7.38 -23.46 -18.29
C PRO A 286 -8.34 -23.30 -17.08
N THR A 287 -8.54 -24.36 -16.29
CA THR A 287 -9.39 -24.34 -15.10
C THR A 287 -8.62 -24.04 -13.82
N SER A 288 -7.29 -24.03 -13.86
CA SER A 288 -6.44 -23.74 -12.70
C SER A 288 -6.63 -22.30 -12.22
N LYS A 289 -7.20 -22.14 -11.02
CA LYS A 289 -7.28 -20.83 -10.37
C LYS A 289 -5.89 -20.22 -10.12
N PRO A 290 -4.89 -20.97 -9.57
CA PRO A 290 -3.55 -20.42 -9.37
C PRO A 290 -2.91 -19.86 -10.63
N ALA A 291 -3.00 -20.54 -11.77
CA ALA A 291 -2.43 -20.07 -13.04
C ALA A 291 -3.09 -18.77 -13.51
N ARG A 292 -4.42 -18.71 -13.52
CA ARG A 292 -5.15 -17.50 -13.92
C ARG A 292 -4.91 -16.34 -12.97
N HIS A 293 -4.87 -16.58 -11.66
CA HIS A 293 -4.61 -15.55 -10.66
C HIS A 293 -3.18 -14.99 -10.77
N ALA A 294 -2.18 -15.86 -11.05
CA ALA A 294 -0.81 -15.43 -11.29
C ALA A 294 -0.74 -14.49 -12.52
N MET A 295 -1.43 -14.83 -13.59
CA MET A 295 -1.51 -14.02 -14.80
C MET A 295 -2.24 -12.69 -14.56
N ILE A 296 -3.35 -12.68 -13.80
CA ILE A 296 -4.06 -11.45 -13.41
C ILE A 296 -3.14 -10.54 -12.59
N ASN A 297 -2.47 -11.09 -11.57
CA ASN A 297 -1.51 -10.33 -10.75
C ASN A 297 -0.41 -9.70 -11.62
N PHE A 298 0.15 -10.48 -12.54
CA PHE A 298 1.17 -9.98 -13.46
C PHE A 298 0.69 -8.77 -14.26
N HIS A 299 -0.49 -8.84 -14.87
CA HIS A 299 -1.05 -7.71 -15.64
C HIS A 299 -1.37 -6.50 -14.76
N LEU A 300 -1.95 -6.71 -13.55
CA LEU A 300 -2.22 -5.62 -12.60
C LEU A 300 -0.93 -4.92 -12.13
N ASP A 301 0.13 -5.70 -11.82
CA ASP A 301 1.39 -5.16 -11.32
C ASP A 301 2.16 -4.41 -12.43
N ASN A 302 1.99 -4.81 -13.70
CA ASN A 302 2.57 -4.16 -14.87
C ASN A 302 1.66 -3.07 -15.47
N ARG A 303 0.55 -2.69 -14.80
CA ARG A 303 -0.41 -1.68 -15.25
C ARG A 303 -1.04 -1.95 -16.63
N GLN A 304 -1.11 -3.20 -17.01
CA GLN A 304 -1.79 -3.68 -18.23
C GLN A 304 -3.28 -3.84 -17.92
N TRP A 305 -3.96 -2.68 -17.83
CA TRP A 305 -5.32 -2.62 -17.27
C TRP A 305 -6.37 -3.33 -18.12
N ASP A 306 -6.22 -3.32 -19.45
CA ASP A 306 -7.22 -3.89 -20.36
C ASP A 306 -7.12 -5.43 -20.36
N GLU A 307 -5.91 -5.97 -20.35
CA GLU A 307 -5.66 -7.41 -20.22
C GLU A 307 -6.11 -7.93 -18.85
N ALA A 308 -5.82 -7.15 -17.80
CA ALA A 308 -6.29 -7.49 -16.45
C ALA A 308 -7.83 -7.50 -16.38
N GLU A 309 -8.51 -6.52 -16.98
CA GLU A 309 -9.97 -6.42 -16.97
C GLU A 309 -10.64 -7.62 -17.63
N LEU A 310 -10.11 -8.06 -18.77
CA LEU A 310 -10.64 -9.23 -19.48
C LEU A 310 -10.61 -10.48 -18.58
N LEU A 311 -9.47 -10.72 -17.95
CA LEU A 311 -9.29 -11.90 -17.09
C LEU A 311 -10.11 -11.81 -15.79
N VAL A 312 -10.13 -10.65 -15.15
CA VAL A 312 -10.91 -10.40 -13.92
C VAL A 312 -12.41 -10.57 -14.18
N SER A 313 -12.90 -10.06 -15.31
CA SER A 313 -14.31 -10.21 -15.67
C SER A 313 -14.69 -11.67 -15.87
N ALA A 314 -13.84 -12.46 -16.53
CA ALA A 314 -14.05 -13.89 -16.72
C ALA A 314 -14.06 -14.66 -15.38
N GLU A 315 -13.23 -14.27 -14.39
CA GLU A 315 -13.26 -14.91 -13.05
C GLU A 315 -14.55 -14.58 -12.29
N ILE A 316 -15.02 -13.32 -12.36
CA ILE A 316 -16.26 -12.88 -11.71
C ILE A 316 -17.49 -13.57 -12.33
N GLU A 317 -17.52 -13.76 -13.65
CA GLU A 317 -18.61 -14.48 -14.32
C GLU A 317 -18.70 -15.94 -13.86
N LYS A 318 -17.56 -16.60 -13.68
CA LYS A 318 -17.50 -17.98 -13.16
C LYS A 318 -18.00 -18.10 -11.72
N ASN A 319 -17.63 -17.13 -10.88
CA ASN A 319 -18.04 -17.10 -9.48
C ASN A 319 -18.14 -15.67 -8.93
N LYS A 320 -19.35 -15.12 -8.91
CA LYS A 320 -19.64 -13.79 -8.38
C LYS A 320 -19.27 -13.61 -6.90
N ASN A 321 -19.11 -14.70 -6.16
CA ASN A 321 -18.78 -14.69 -4.74
C ASN A 321 -17.29 -14.97 -4.45
N ASP A 322 -16.46 -15.08 -5.48
CA ASP A 322 -15.02 -15.26 -5.29
C ASP A 322 -14.38 -14.00 -4.71
N SER A 323 -13.86 -14.10 -3.49
CA SER A 323 -13.26 -12.96 -2.77
C SER A 323 -12.01 -12.42 -3.48
N LEU A 324 -11.17 -13.32 -4.05
CA LEU A 324 -9.96 -12.90 -4.77
C LEU A 324 -10.31 -12.19 -6.08
N ALA A 325 -11.29 -12.68 -6.83
CA ALA A 325 -11.74 -12.00 -8.05
C ALA A 325 -12.28 -10.59 -7.75
N ARG A 326 -12.99 -10.41 -6.62
CA ARG A 326 -13.42 -9.08 -6.16
C ARG A 326 -12.24 -8.18 -5.78
N ILE A 327 -11.21 -8.73 -5.11
CA ILE A 327 -9.98 -7.99 -4.79
C ILE A 327 -9.30 -7.55 -6.09
N PHE A 328 -9.16 -8.42 -7.08
CA PHE A 328 -8.57 -8.07 -8.38
C PHE A 328 -9.36 -6.97 -9.10
N LYS A 329 -10.70 -7.02 -9.08
CA LYS A 329 -11.54 -5.96 -9.64
C LYS A 329 -11.31 -4.62 -8.92
N ALA A 330 -11.27 -4.65 -7.59
CA ALA A 330 -11.03 -3.45 -6.81
C ALA A 330 -9.63 -2.87 -7.05
N ARG A 331 -8.60 -3.73 -7.18
CA ARG A 331 -7.23 -3.31 -7.57
C ARG A 331 -7.18 -2.68 -8.97
N LEU A 332 -7.89 -3.26 -9.92
CA LEU A 332 -8.01 -2.71 -11.27
C LEU A 332 -8.65 -1.31 -11.26
N LEU A 333 -9.75 -1.14 -10.53
CA LEU A 333 -10.41 0.15 -10.36
C LEU A 333 -9.50 1.18 -9.69
N LEU A 334 -8.81 0.77 -8.62
CA LEU A 334 -7.84 1.61 -7.93
C LEU A 334 -6.71 2.04 -8.87
N GLY A 335 -6.17 1.12 -9.67
CA GLY A 335 -5.10 1.40 -10.65
C GLY A 335 -5.54 2.36 -11.77
N ARG A 336 -6.82 2.34 -12.14
CA ARG A 336 -7.45 3.28 -13.09
C ARG A 336 -7.88 4.60 -12.46
N GLY A 337 -7.57 4.84 -11.18
CA GLY A 337 -7.95 6.06 -10.46
C GLY A 337 -9.41 6.10 -9.98
N LYS A 338 -10.19 5.03 -10.16
CA LYS A 338 -11.59 4.92 -9.72
C LYS A 338 -11.68 4.48 -8.25
N VAL A 339 -11.10 5.29 -7.38
CA VAL A 339 -10.90 4.94 -5.95
C VAL A 339 -12.24 4.76 -5.24
N ASP A 340 -13.23 5.62 -5.53
CA ASP A 340 -14.55 5.57 -4.90
C ASP A 340 -15.35 4.31 -5.27
N GLU A 341 -15.09 3.72 -6.44
CA GLU A 341 -15.67 2.44 -6.84
C GLU A 341 -14.92 1.25 -6.23
N ALA A 342 -13.61 1.38 -5.94
CA ALA A 342 -12.77 0.32 -5.40
C ALA A 342 -13.02 0.06 -3.90
N ILE A 343 -13.15 1.11 -3.09
CA ILE A 343 -13.31 1.04 -1.63
C ILE A 343 -14.45 0.12 -1.20
N PRO A 344 -15.70 0.26 -1.72
CA PRO A 344 -16.81 -0.61 -1.31
C PRO A 344 -16.57 -2.09 -1.61
N LEU A 345 -15.82 -2.42 -2.66
CA LEU A 345 -15.50 -3.80 -3.00
C LEU A 345 -14.53 -4.42 -1.99
N PHE A 346 -13.48 -3.69 -1.56
CA PHE A 346 -12.58 -4.16 -0.51
C PHE A 346 -13.33 -4.31 0.82
N GLN A 347 -14.14 -3.32 1.21
CA GLN A 347 -14.95 -3.37 2.42
C GLN A 347 -15.90 -4.57 2.44
N LYS A 348 -16.50 -4.90 1.30
CA LYS A 348 -17.36 -6.08 1.18
C LYS A 348 -16.58 -7.38 1.40
N VAL A 349 -15.38 -7.50 0.82
CA VAL A 349 -14.51 -8.67 1.03
C VAL A 349 -14.15 -8.80 2.50
N ILE A 350 -13.75 -7.72 3.16
CA ILE A 350 -13.38 -7.71 4.59
C ILE A 350 -14.59 -8.06 5.47
N LYS A 351 -15.79 -7.60 5.12
CA LYS A 351 -17.02 -7.96 5.83
C LYS A 351 -17.33 -9.46 5.72
N ASP A 352 -17.13 -10.04 4.54
CA ASP A 352 -17.37 -11.46 4.29
C ASP A 352 -16.27 -12.34 4.93
N ASP A 353 -15.01 -11.88 4.91
CA ASP A 353 -13.87 -12.55 5.54
C ASP A 353 -12.84 -11.52 6.06
N PRO A 354 -12.88 -11.19 7.36
CA PRO A 354 -11.96 -10.23 7.97
C PRO A 354 -10.48 -10.67 8.01
N SER A 355 -10.16 -11.91 7.66
CA SER A 355 -8.78 -12.42 7.65
C SER A 355 -8.05 -12.19 6.34
N GLN A 356 -8.65 -11.50 5.37
CA GLN A 356 -8.07 -11.22 4.06
C GLN A 356 -7.06 -10.06 4.09
N ALA A 357 -5.81 -10.36 4.42
CA ALA A 357 -4.73 -9.38 4.51
C ALA A 357 -4.60 -8.50 3.25
N MET A 358 -4.75 -9.10 2.05
CA MET A 358 -4.67 -8.37 0.78
C MET A 358 -5.79 -7.33 0.63
N ALA A 359 -7.00 -7.62 1.10
CA ALA A 359 -8.11 -6.67 1.06
C ALA A 359 -7.85 -5.46 1.97
N HIS A 360 -7.36 -5.69 3.19
CA HIS A 360 -6.93 -4.64 4.11
C HIS A 360 -5.77 -3.81 3.53
N GLN A 361 -4.78 -4.47 2.92
CA GLN A 361 -3.65 -3.78 2.28
C GLN A 361 -4.12 -2.78 1.22
N TYR A 362 -4.91 -3.24 0.25
CA TYR A 362 -5.34 -2.37 -0.85
C TYR A 362 -6.43 -1.38 -0.45
N LEU A 363 -7.24 -1.68 0.57
CA LEU A 363 -8.14 -0.69 1.17
C LEU A 363 -7.33 0.45 1.82
N GLY A 364 -6.27 0.12 2.56
CA GLY A 364 -5.36 1.11 3.12
C GLY A 364 -4.70 1.98 2.04
N VAL A 365 -4.25 1.38 0.92
CA VAL A 365 -3.71 2.12 -0.23
C VAL A 365 -4.78 3.01 -0.86
N ALA A 366 -6.03 2.56 -0.96
CA ALA A 366 -7.13 3.35 -1.50
C ALA A 366 -7.46 4.58 -0.61
N PHE A 367 -7.47 4.42 0.72
CA PHE A 367 -7.63 5.54 1.65
C PHE A 367 -6.44 6.52 1.58
N ALA A 368 -5.21 6.01 1.46
CA ALA A 368 -4.03 6.87 1.26
C ALA A 368 -4.13 7.69 -0.03
N THR A 369 -4.66 7.11 -1.10
CA THR A 369 -4.90 7.81 -2.37
C THR A 369 -5.95 8.92 -2.22
N LYS A 370 -6.94 8.75 -1.33
CA LYS A 370 -7.92 9.79 -0.95
C LYS A 370 -7.40 10.78 0.09
N GLN A 371 -6.15 10.66 0.51
CA GLN A 371 -5.52 11.44 1.59
C GLN A 371 -6.16 11.22 2.97
N ASP A 372 -6.95 10.17 3.14
CA ASP A 372 -7.43 9.73 4.45
C ASP A 372 -6.37 8.85 5.13
N ILE A 373 -5.35 9.53 5.65
CA ILE A 373 -4.17 8.88 6.21
C ILE A 373 -4.51 8.05 7.45
N ALA A 374 -5.47 8.49 8.26
CA ALA A 374 -5.86 7.80 9.49
C ALA A 374 -6.46 6.41 9.18
N GLN A 375 -7.41 6.33 8.26
CA GLN A 375 -8.00 5.06 7.83
C GLN A 375 -6.96 4.20 7.09
N ALA A 376 -6.10 4.79 6.28
CA ALA A 376 -5.02 4.07 5.60
C ALA A 376 -4.09 3.35 6.58
N VAL A 377 -3.67 4.04 7.65
CA VAL A 377 -2.84 3.46 8.73
C VAL A 377 -3.57 2.34 9.45
N GLN A 378 -4.85 2.51 9.78
CA GLN A 378 -5.65 1.49 10.45
C GLN A 378 -5.71 0.19 9.64
N GLU A 379 -6.08 0.28 8.37
CA GLU A 379 -6.22 -0.89 7.50
C GLU A 379 -4.87 -1.59 7.23
N LEU A 380 -3.79 -0.82 7.02
CA LEU A 380 -2.46 -1.39 6.83
C LEU A 380 -1.91 -2.05 8.09
N ASN A 381 -2.20 -1.52 9.29
CA ASN A 381 -1.84 -2.19 10.55
C ASN A 381 -2.57 -3.54 10.68
N GLU A 382 -3.85 -3.60 10.30
CA GLU A 382 -4.58 -4.87 10.31
C GLU A 382 -4.00 -5.86 9.29
N ALA A 383 -3.65 -5.39 8.08
CA ALA A 383 -2.96 -6.20 7.09
C ALA A 383 -1.63 -6.76 7.63
N VAL A 384 -0.84 -5.94 8.35
CA VAL A 384 0.44 -6.39 8.98
C VAL A 384 0.19 -7.46 10.05
N LYS A 385 -0.86 -7.34 10.86
CA LYS A 385 -1.19 -8.36 11.87
C LYS A 385 -1.55 -9.70 11.21
N LEU A 386 -2.30 -9.65 10.12
CA LEU A 386 -2.73 -10.83 9.39
C LEU A 386 -1.59 -11.49 8.59
N ALA A 387 -0.69 -10.68 8.03
CA ALA A 387 0.44 -11.14 7.23
C ALA A 387 1.76 -10.42 7.60
N PRO A 388 2.33 -10.70 8.78
CA PRO A 388 3.49 -9.95 9.31
C PRO A 388 4.78 -10.10 8.50
N GLN A 389 4.85 -11.13 7.64
CA GLN A 389 6.00 -11.40 6.77
C GLN A 389 5.82 -10.88 5.33
N ASP A 390 4.72 -10.17 5.05
CA ASP A 390 4.50 -9.59 3.72
C ASP A 390 5.24 -8.26 3.56
N ARG A 391 6.22 -8.25 2.65
CA ARG A 391 7.05 -7.08 2.33
C ARG A 391 6.25 -5.94 1.69
N GLY A 392 5.28 -6.31 0.86
CA GLY A 392 4.44 -5.33 0.16
C GLY A 392 3.60 -4.51 1.13
N ILE A 393 3.01 -5.18 2.12
CA ILE A 393 2.25 -4.53 3.20
C ILE A 393 3.16 -3.62 4.02
N ARG A 394 4.36 -4.10 4.41
CA ARG A 394 5.34 -3.29 5.17
C ARG A 394 5.76 -2.04 4.41
N LYS A 395 6.05 -2.15 3.10
CA LYS A 395 6.38 -0.99 2.26
C LYS A 395 5.21 -0.01 2.13
N ALA A 396 3.98 -0.51 1.95
CA ALA A 396 2.80 0.33 1.90
C ALA A 396 2.59 1.10 3.22
N LEU A 397 2.75 0.42 4.37
CA LEU A 397 2.65 1.05 5.68
C LEU A 397 3.75 2.10 5.88
N ALA A 398 5.01 1.82 5.47
CA ALA A 398 6.10 2.79 5.54
C ALA A 398 5.79 4.07 4.76
N LEU A 399 5.23 3.95 3.54
CA LEU A 399 4.81 5.09 2.73
C LEU A 399 3.72 5.93 3.42
N VAL A 400 2.70 5.27 3.98
CA VAL A 400 1.60 5.96 4.66
C VAL A 400 2.07 6.60 5.97
N ARG A 401 2.97 5.95 6.72
CA ARG A 401 3.60 6.54 7.91
C ARG A 401 4.44 7.78 7.59
N MET A 402 5.11 7.81 6.43
CA MET A 402 5.79 9.03 5.97
C MET A 402 4.80 10.16 5.67
N ALA A 403 3.66 9.84 5.05
CA ALA A 403 2.60 10.82 4.76
C ALA A 403 1.92 11.32 6.04
N GLU A 404 1.80 10.49 7.06
CA GLU A 404 1.31 10.84 8.40
C GLU A 404 2.27 11.78 9.17
N GLY A 405 3.55 11.82 8.78
CA GLY A 405 4.62 12.50 9.53
C GLY A 405 5.28 11.62 10.60
N SER A 406 4.87 10.36 10.73
CA SER A 406 5.42 9.37 11.69
C SER A 406 6.71 8.74 11.14
N HIS A 407 7.73 9.56 10.89
CA HIS A 407 8.94 9.16 10.18
C HIS A 407 9.72 8.02 10.83
N GLN A 408 9.77 7.99 12.18
CA GLN A 408 10.43 6.90 12.90
C GLN A 408 9.74 5.55 12.65
N MET A 409 8.40 5.50 12.68
CA MET A 409 7.66 4.28 12.37
C MET A 409 7.86 3.85 10.90
N ALA A 410 7.95 4.82 9.98
CA ALA A 410 8.25 4.54 8.58
C ALA A 410 9.63 3.88 8.42
N ILE A 411 10.63 4.33 9.17
CA ILE A 411 11.98 3.73 9.20
C ILE A 411 11.90 2.27 9.69
N GLU A 412 11.16 2.01 10.76
CA GLU A 412 11.01 0.67 11.33
C GLU A 412 10.36 -0.31 10.35
N GLU A 413 9.29 0.12 9.67
CA GLU A 413 8.61 -0.70 8.66
C GLU A 413 9.49 -0.95 7.43
N ALA A 414 10.22 0.07 6.94
CA ALA A 414 11.18 -0.10 5.85
C ALA A 414 12.32 -1.06 6.24
N GLN A 415 12.86 -0.94 7.45
CA GLN A 415 13.88 -1.86 7.97
C GLN A 415 13.33 -3.29 8.09
N MET A 416 12.06 -3.47 8.51
CA MET A 416 11.45 -4.78 8.54
C MET A 416 11.32 -5.37 7.13
N ALA A 417 10.87 -4.58 6.15
CA ALA A 417 10.82 -5.02 4.76
C ALA A 417 12.20 -5.45 4.23
N ILE A 418 13.27 -4.72 4.58
CA ILE A 418 14.65 -5.05 4.24
C ILE A 418 15.11 -6.34 4.94
N ARG A 419 14.76 -6.55 6.22
CA ARG A 419 15.08 -7.81 6.92
C ARG A 419 14.43 -9.02 6.24
N LEU A 420 13.20 -8.86 5.74
CA LEU A 420 12.47 -9.90 5.01
C LEU A 420 13.06 -10.17 3.62
N ASN A 421 13.61 -9.14 2.97
CA ASN A 421 14.39 -9.26 1.74
C ASN A 421 15.48 -8.18 1.70
N PRO A 422 16.73 -8.51 2.03
CA PRO A 422 17.85 -7.55 2.01
C PRO A 422 18.17 -6.94 0.63
N ARG A 423 17.57 -7.49 -0.45
CA ARG A 423 17.72 -7.00 -1.82
C ARG A 423 16.51 -6.26 -2.38
N ASP A 424 15.53 -6.00 -1.55
CA ASP A 424 14.41 -5.15 -1.96
C ASP A 424 14.88 -3.69 -2.06
N VAL A 425 15.41 -3.32 -3.23
CA VAL A 425 15.93 -1.97 -3.50
C VAL A 425 14.87 -0.90 -3.22
N GLN A 426 13.59 -1.20 -3.46
CA GLN A 426 12.50 -0.28 -3.15
C GLN A 426 12.38 -0.04 -1.63
N ALA A 427 12.52 -1.09 -0.81
CA ALA A 427 12.52 -0.94 0.64
C ALA A 427 13.72 -0.12 1.13
N VAL A 428 14.90 -0.29 0.51
CA VAL A 428 16.10 0.50 0.84
C VAL A 428 15.91 1.96 0.43
N HIS A 429 15.32 2.25 -0.73
CA HIS A 429 14.95 3.61 -1.13
C HIS A 429 13.95 4.24 -0.16
N LEU A 430 12.93 3.49 0.27
CA LEU A 430 11.97 3.97 1.28
C LEU A 430 12.67 4.32 2.60
N LEU A 431 13.64 3.52 3.04
CA LEU A 431 14.43 3.81 4.23
C LEU A 431 15.22 5.12 4.07
N GLY A 432 15.88 5.31 2.93
CA GLY A 432 16.58 6.56 2.62
C GLY A 432 15.65 7.76 2.61
N GLN A 433 14.47 7.64 1.99
CA GLN A 433 13.46 8.70 1.97
C GLN A 433 12.92 9.00 3.38
N ALA A 434 12.68 7.98 4.21
CA ALA A 434 12.20 8.17 5.57
C ALA A 434 13.22 8.92 6.43
N TYR A 435 14.53 8.63 6.30
CA TYR A 435 15.59 9.41 6.94
C TYR A 435 15.64 10.86 6.44
N LEU A 436 15.47 11.10 5.12
CA LEU A 436 15.39 12.48 4.58
C LEU A 436 14.20 13.25 5.18
N ARG A 437 13.03 12.62 5.30
CA ARG A 437 11.84 13.21 5.92
C ARG A 437 12.02 13.48 7.42
N GLN A 438 12.79 12.64 8.12
CA GLN A 438 13.17 12.83 9.51
C GLN A 438 14.27 13.89 9.69
N GLN A 439 14.84 14.43 8.57
CA GLN A 439 15.98 15.34 8.51
C GLN A 439 17.31 14.69 9.00
N ASP A 440 17.39 13.38 9.08
CA ASP A 440 18.65 12.66 9.32
C ASP A 440 19.41 12.44 8.02
N ILE A 441 20.01 13.53 7.53
CA ILE A 441 20.75 13.54 6.26
C ILE A 441 21.95 12.58 6.29
N SER A 442 22.56 12.41 7.47
CA SER A 442 23.72 11.50 7.64
C SER A 442 23.34 10.05 7.37
N GLN A 443 22.24 9.57 7.94
CA GLN A 443 21.78 8.20 7.71
C GLN A 443 21.26 8.02 6.28
N ALA A 444 20.52 8.99 5.75
CA ALA A 444 20.07 8.95 4.38
C ALA A 444 21.24 8.80 3.39
N LYS A 445 22.33 9.58 3.59
CA LYS A 445 23.54 9.50 2.78
C LYS A 445 24.15 8.11 2.79
N LYS A 446 24.33 7.52 3.99
CA LYS A 446 24.85 6.14 4.13
C LYS A 446 24.01 5.12 3.38
N VAL A 447 22.69 5.24 3.46
CA VAL A 447 21.77 4.34 2.74
C VAL A 447 21.97 4.46 1.23
N TYR A 448 22.00 5.66 0.67
CA TYR A 448 22.17 5.84 -0.77
C TYR A 448 23.58 5.49 -1.25
N GLU A 449 24.62 5.74 -0.46
CA GLU A 449 25.99 5.28 -0.74
C GLU A 449 26.05 3.74 -0.77
N ALA A 450 25.36 3.06 0.14
CA ALA A 450 25.26 1.61 0.13
C ALA A 450 24.54 1.08 -1.13
N ILE A 451 23.46 1.75 -1.58
CA ILE A 451 22.79 1.41 -2.84
C ILE A 451 23.76 1.55 -4.01
N VAL A 452 24.45 2.68 -4.14
CA VAL A 452 25.41 2.91 -5.24
C VAL A 452 26.54 1.88 -5.23
N LYS A 453 27.01 1.47 -4.05
CA LYS A 453 28.04 0.44 -3.92
C LYS A 453 27.54 -0.94 -4.39
N GLN A 454 26.31 -1.31 -4.08
CA GLN A 454 25.73 -2.61 -4.45
C GLN A 454 25.15 -2.62 -5.87
N ILE A 455 24.56 -1.53 -6.29
CA ILE A 455 23.87 -1.35 -7.57
C ILE A 455 24.36 -0.03 -8.21
N PRO A 456 25.57 -0.02 -8.79
CA PRO A 456 26.14 1.19 -9.40
C PRO A 456 25.30 1.78 -10.54
N GLN A 457 24.35 1.02 -11.07
CA GLN A 457 23.46 1.44 -12.16
C GLN A 457 22.16 2.10 -11.68
N ASP A 458 21.96 2.29 -10.36
CA ASP A 458 20.75 2.91 -9.82
C ASP A 458 20.78 4.44 -10.01
N PRO A 459 19.96 5.02 -10.92
CA PRO A 459 19.96 6.44 -11.18
C PRO A 459 19.35 7.24 -10.02
N VAL A 460 18.42 6.63 -9.27
CA VAL A 460 17.71 7.31 -8.17
C VAL A 460 18.65 7.54 -6.99
N ALA A 461 19.48 6.55 -6.65
CA ALA A 461 20.45 6.69 -5.58
C ALA A 461 21.49 7.81 -5.90
N HIS A 462 22.01 7.86 -7.13
CA HIS A 462 22.87 8.95 -7.56
C HIS A 462 22.15 10.31 -7.48
N TYR A 463 20.92 10.39 -7.94
CA TYR A 463 20.13 11.63 -7.86
C TYR A 463 19.95 12.10 -6.41
N GLN A 464 19.63 11.21 -5.48
CA GLN A 464 19.47 11.55 -4.07
C GLN A 464 20.79 12.00 -3.42
N LEU A 465 21.90 11.34 -3.73
CA LEU A 465 23.22 11.80 -3.29
C LEU A 465 23.56 13.19 -3.85
N GLY A 466 23.17 13.47 -5.09
CA GLY A 466 23.29 14.79 -5.68
C GLY A 466 22.47 15.86 -4.93
N LEU A 467 21.25 15.55 -4.53
CA LEU A 467 20.42 16.45 -3.71
C LEU A 467 21.04 16.71 -2.34
N ILE A 468 21.54 15.66 -1.68
CA ILE A 468 22.24 15.79 -0.38
C ILE A 468 23.48 16.67 -0.53
N ALA A 469 24.32 16.42 -1.52
CA ALA A 469 25.52 17.22 -1.77
C ALA A 469 25.16 18.70 -2.08
N ARG A 470 24.06 18.94 -2.81
CA ARG A 470 23.56 20.30 -3.07
C ARG A 470 23.11 21.00 -1.80
N GLN A 471 22.43 20.30 -0.88
CA GLN A 471 22.03 20.84 0.42
C GLN A 471 23.23 21.25 1.26
N ASP A 472 24.31 20.45 1.21
CA ASP A 472 25.60 20.73 1.85
C ASP A 472 26.43 21.79 1.10
N LYS A 473 25.87 22.40 0.05
CA LYS A 473 26.54 23.38 -0.83
C LYS A 473 27.77 22.82 -1.56
N GLN A 474 27.91 21.51 -1.63
CA GLN A 474 28.97 20.83 -2.38
C GLN A 474 28.57 20.70 -3.86
N TYR A 475 28.46 21.85 -4.56
CA TYR A 475 27.84 21.91 -5.89
C TYR A 475 28.53 21.06 -6.96
N ASP A 476 29.88 20.94 -6.91
CA ASP A 476 30.60 20.12 -7.89
C ASP A 476 30.37 18.63 -7.69
N ALA A 477 30.35 18.16 -6.43
CA ALA A 477 29.95 16.80 -6.10
C ALA A 477 28.48 16.53 -6.49
N ALA A 478 27.58 17.50 -6.24
CA ALA A 478 26.20 17.41 -6.63
C ALA A 478 26.04 17.24 -8.15
N MET A 479 26.73 18.06 -8.95
CA MET A 479 26.72 17.96 -10.41
C MET A 479 27.25 16.60 -10.89
N THR A 480 28.35 16.11 -10.29
CA THR A 480 28.88 14.78 -10.61
C THR A 480 27.81 13.69 -10.40
N HIS A 481 27.16 13.68 -9.25
CA HIS A 481 26.09 12.71 -8.98
C HIS A 481 24.89 12.84 -9.93
N PHE A 482 24.48 14.06 -10.30
CA PHE A 482 23.40 14.23 -11.27
C PHE A 482 23.79 13.75 -12.67
N GLU A 483 25.04 13.99 -13.12
CA GLU A 483 25.54 13.47 -14.40
C GLU A 483 25.63 11.92 -14.38
N GLU A 484 26.03 11.33 -13.24
CA GLU A 484 26.00 9.88 -13.05
C GLU A 484 24.56 9.33 -13.16
N ALA A 485 23.58 10.01 -12.57
CA ALA A 485 22.16 9.62 -12.71
C ALA A 485 21.70 9.66 -14.18
N LEU A 486 22.11 10.68 -14.93
CA LEU A 486 21.78 10.83 -16.35
C LEU A 486 22.49 9.81 -17.25
N THR A 487 23.71 9.40 -16.91
CA THR A 487 24.41 8.34 -17.61
C THR A 487 23.68 7.00 -17.53
N ARG A 488 22.99 6.73 -16.39
CA ARG A 488 22.20 5.51 -16.17
C ARG A 488 20.78 5.62 -16.72
N ASN A 489 20.19 6.80 -16.62
CA ASN A 489 18.87 7.09 -17.18
C ASN A 489 18.87 8.44 -17.91
N PRO A 490 19.11 8.48 -19.22
CA PRO A 490 19.10 9.72 -19.99
C PRO A 490 17.78 10.50 -19.95
N ASN A 491 16.66 9.84 -19.64
CA ASN A 491 15.34 10.47 -19.52
C ASN A 491 15.10 11.14 -18.15
N PHE A 492 16.08 11.16 -17.24
CA PHE A 492 15.90 11.70 -15.89
C PHE A 492 15.96 13.23 -15.87
N ALA A 493 14.91 13.87 -16.41
CA ALA A 493 14.82 15.33 -16.58
C ALA A 493 15.06 16.14 -15.29
N GLN A 494 14.70 15.57 -14.13
CA GLN A 494 14.90 16.20 -12.83
C GLN A 494 16.40 16.43 -12.55
N ALA A 495 17.27 15.50 -12.92
CA ALA A 495 18.71 15.68 -12.74
C ALA A 495 19.26 16.79 -13.63
N VAL A 496 18.79 16.91 -14.88
CA VAL A 496 19.14 18.03 -15.78
C VAL A 496 18.68 19.36 -15.17
N GLY A 497 17.47 19.40 -14.61
CA GLY A 497 16.93 20.57 -13.92
C GLY A 497 17.80 21.02 -12.75
N GLN A 498 18.32 20.08 -11.95
CA GLN A 498 19.22 20.39 -10.84
C GLN A 498 20.57 20.94 -11.33
N ILE A 499 21.15 20.35 -12.37
CA ILE A 499 22.40 20.85 -12.98
C ILE A 499 22.18 22.26 -13.52
N ALA A 500 21.10 22.50 -14.26
CA ALA A 500 20.76 23.81 -14.80
C ALA A 500 20.57 24.85 -13.69
N SER A 501 19.87 24.49 -12.61
CA SER A 501 19.67 25.37 -11.43
C SER A 501 20.99 25.75 -10.76
N ILE A 502 21.93 24.81 -10.58
CA ILE A 502 23.25 25.09 -10.00
C ILE A 502 24.04 26.03 -10.92
N ARG A 503 24.04 25.76 -12.24
CA ARG A 503 24.74 26.63 -13.21
C ARG A 503 24.19 28.07 -13.23
N VAL A 504 22.85 28.20 -13.21
CA VAL A 504 22.21 29.52 -13.14
C VAL A 504 22.61 30.28 -11.87
N SER A 505 22.61 29.59 -10.72
CA SER A 505 23.02 30.23 -9.45
C SER A 505 24.49 30.68 -9.42
N ARG A 506 25.33 30.08 -10.27
CA ARG A 506 26.74 30.48 -10.48
C ARG A 506 26.91 31.54 -11.55
N GLY A 507 25.83 32.07 -12.15
CA GLY A 507 25.90 33.02 -13.26
C GLY A 507 26.19 32.38 -14.63
N GLU A 508 26.22 31.06 -14.71
CA GLU A 508 26.55 30.26 -15.89
C GLU A 508 25.29 29.94 -16.74
N ALA A 509 24.41 30.92 -16.94
CA ALA A 509 23.11 30.71 -17.60
C ALA A 509 23.24 30.16 -19.05
N LYS A 510 24.29 30.53 -19.78
CA LYS A 510 24.57 29.98 -21.11
C LYS A 510 24.88 28.49 -21.02
N GLN A 511 25.79 28.09 -20.13
CA GLN A 511 26.17 26.67 -19.95
C GLN A 511 24.98 25.83 -19.44
N ALA A 512 24.05 26.42 -18.67
CA ALA A 512 22.81 25.76 -18.28
C ALA A 512 21.95 25.40 -19.51
N ARG A 513 21.76 26.37 -20.43
CA ARG A 513 21.00 26.13 -21.67
C ARG A 513 21.68 25.10 -22.57
N ASP A 514 23.00 25.26 -22.78
CA ASP A 514 23.78 24.33 -23.60
C ASP A 514 23.68 22.88 -23.06
N ARG A 515 23.71 22.72 -21.73
CA ARG A 515 23.55 21.39 -21.10
C ARG A 515 22.17 20.80 -21.33
N VAL A 516 21.11 21.61 -21.20
CA VAL A 516 19.73 21.17 -21.47
C VAL A 516 19.57 20.81 -22.95
N GLN A 517 20.12 21.64 -23.86
CA GLN A 517 20.07 21.38 -25.29
C GLN A 517 20.77 20.07 -25.67
N LYS A 518 21.95 19.80 -25.09
CA LYS A 518 22.64 18.51 -25.24
C LYS A 518 21.78 17.32 -24.77
N GLN A 519 21.01 17.49 -23.71
CA GLN A 519 20.12 16.41 -23.26
C GLN A 519 18.92 16.22 -24.20
N ILE A 520 18.39 17.30 -24.76
CA ILE A 520 17.33 17.23 -25.79
C ILE A 520 17.82 16.44 -27.02
N GLU A 521 19.08 16.61 -27.44
CA GLU A 521 19.65 15.83 -28.54
C GLU A 521 19.69 14.33 -28.21
N ALA A 522 19.95 13.96 -26.97
CA ALA A 522 19.96 12.57 -26.52
C ALA A 522 18.54 11.98 -26.29
N THR A 523 17.58 12.82 -25.93
CA THR A 523 16.18 12.40 -25.63
C THR A 523 15.19 13.42 -26.21
N PRO A 524 15.02 13.47 -27.54
CA PRO A 524 14.27 14.54 -28.23
C PRO A 524 12.75 14.50 -27.95
N ASP A 525 12.23 13.39 -27.46
CA ASP A 525 10.80 13.22 -27.19
C ASP A 525 10.43 13.51 -25.73
N ASN A 526 11.36 14.08 -24.94
CA ASN A 526 11.10 14.39 -23.53
C ASN A 526 10.54 15.83 -23.37
N PRO A 527 9.22 16.02 -23.13
CA PRO A 527 8.60 17.34 -23.08
C PRO A 527 9.11 18.21 -21.91
N PHE A 528 9.54 17.58 -20.79
CA PHE A 528 10.03 18.31 -19.63
C PHE A 528 11.33 19.09 -19.91
N LEU A 529 12.17 18.58 -20.81
CA LEU A 529 13.41 19.27 -21.20
C LEU A 529 13.14 20.54 -22.01
N TYR A 530 12.17 20.49 -22.90
CA TYR A 530 11.74 21.68 -23.66
C TYR A 530 11.10 22.72 -22.74
N ASN A 531 10.30 22.29 -21.78
CA ASN A 531 9.75 23.20 -20.77
C ASN A 531 10.86 23.85 -19.93
N LEU A 532 11.88 23.07 -19.50
CA LEU A 532 13.04 23.59 -18.78
C LEU A 532 13.83 24.59 -19.63
N LEU A 533 14.08 24.28 -20.90
CA LEU A 533 14.76 25.14 -21.83
C LEU A 533 14.00 26.49 -22.05
N GLY A 534 12.67 26.40 -22.19
CA GLY A 534 11.80 27.57 -22.28
C GLY A 534 11.92 28.47 -21.06
N GLY A 535 11.94 27.90 -19.85
CA GLY A 535 12.15 28.65 -18.60
C GLY A 535 13.52 29.39 -18.57
N LEU A 536 14.57 28.71 -19.02
CA LEU A 536 15.91 29.29 -19.11
C LEU A 536 16.01 30.43 -20.16
N TRP A 537 15.29 30.29 -21.29
CA TRP A 537 15.20 31.38 -22.28
C TRP A 537 14.38 32.56 -21.77
N MET A 538 13.29 32.29 -21.02
CA MET A 538 12.49 33.33 -20.38
C MET A 538 13.29 34.14 -19.36
N GLN A 539 14.13 33.46 -18.55
CA GLN A 539 15.07 34.16 -17.64
C GLN A 539 16.11 35.01 -18.38
N ALA A 540 16.49 34.61 -19.58
CA ALA A 540 17.40 35.34 -20.42
C ALA A 540 16.71 36.48 -21.22
N ASN A 541 15.43 36.77 -20.97
CA ASN A 541 14.59 37.73 -21.69
C ASN A 541 14.50 37.47 -23.22
N GLN A 542 14.65 36.20 -23.64
CA GLN A 542 14.54 35.79 -25.04
C GLN A 542 13.16 35.13 -25.28
N ALA A 543 12.14 35.97 -25.41
CA ALA A 543 10.76 35.57 -25.47
C ALA A 543 10.44 34.61 -26.64
N ASP A 544 10.97 34.86 -27.83
CA ASP A 544 10.69 34.01 -29.01
C ASP A 544 11.25 32.59 -28.86
N ASN A 545 12.46 32.48 -28.27
CA ASN A 545 13.05 31.18 -28.00
C ASN A 545 12.32 30.43 -26.89
N ALA A 546 11.87 31.14 -25.85
CA ALA A 546 11.05 30.58 -24.78
C ALA A 546 9.72 30.05 -25.32
N GLU A 547 9.02 30.86 -26.14
CA GLU A 547 7.74 30.47 -26.74
C GLU A 547 7.87 29.22 -27.61
N LYS A 548 8.87 29.14 -28.48
CA LYS A 548 9.15 27.97 -29.31
C LYS A 548 9.35 26.70 -28.46
N ALA A 549 10.12 26.84 -27.39
CA ALA A 549 10.42 25.71 -26.50
C ALA A 549 9.17 25.23 -25.74
N PHE A 550 8.37 26.14 -25.17
CA PHE A 550 7.12 25.77 -24.48
C PHE A 550 6.11 25.15 -25.43
N LYS A 551 5.94 25.70 -26.64
CA LYS A 551 5.07 25.10 -27.66
C LYS A 551 5.54 23.69 -28.05
N LYS A 552 6.85 23.49 -28.22
CA LYS A 552 7.38 22.14 -28.50
C LYS A 552 7.13 21.16 -27.36
N SER A 553 7.22 21.62 -26.12
CA SER A 553 6.85 20.81 -24.95
C SER A 553 5.38 20.35 -25.02
N LEU A 554 4.44 21.24 -25.38
CA LEU A 554 3.01 20.94 -25.52
C LEU A 554 2.69 20.08 -26.74
N GLU A 555 3.44 20.20 -27.84
CA GLU A 555 3.33 19.30 -28.99
C GLU A 555 3.65 17.84 -28.62
N LEU A 556 4.65 17.65 -27.73
CA LEU A 556 5.08 16.33 -27.27
C LEU A 556 4.14 15.77 -26.18
N ASN A 557 3.60 16.63 -25.34
CA ASN A 557 2.65 16.27 -24.30
C ASN A 557 1.66 17.40 -24.02
N ASP A 558 0.48 17.32 -24.63
CA ASP A 558 -0.61 18.29 -24.50
C ASP A 558 -1.35 18.23 -23.14
N GLN A 559 -0.96 17.33 -22.23
CA GLN A 559 -1.43 17.26 -20.85
C GLN A 559 -0.47 17.92 -19.85
N LEU A 560 0.68 18.46 -20.31
CA LEU A 560 1.69 18.99 -19.41
C LEU A 560 1.32 20.39 -18.90
N GLN A 561 0.60 20.41 -17.77
CA GLN A 561 0.07 21.63 -17.15
C GLN A 561 1.14 22.73 -16.97
N VAL A 562 2.36 22.35 -16.52
CA VAL A 562 3.44 23.33 -16.27
C VAL A 562 3.84 24.09 -17.53
N SER A 563 3.72 23.50 -18.71
CA SER A 563 4.09 24.17 -19.97
C SER A 563 3.04 25.19 -20.39
N TYR A 564 1.75 24.92 -20.19
CA TYR A 564 0.69 25.94 -20.36
C TYR A 564 0.90 27.13 -19.41
N MET A 565 1.17 26.85 -18.12
CA MET A 565 1.41 27.86 -17.12
C MET A 565 2.60 28.76 -17.48
N ASN A 566 3.72 28.17 -17.91
CA ASN A 566 4.92 28.89 -18.28
C ASN A 566 4.74 29.70 -19.56
N LEU A 567 4.03 29.16 -20.57
CA LEU A 567 3.73 29.87 -21.81
C LEU A 567 2.81 31.07 -21.55
N ALA A 568 1.79 30.88 -20.75
CA ALA A 568 0.88 31.96 -20.38
C ALA A 568 1.58 33.04 -19.54
N GLU A 569 2.48 32.67 -18.64
CA GLU A 569 3.31 33.61 -17.88
C GLU A 569 4.27 34.37 -18.79
N LEU A 570 4.86 33.74 -19.82
CA LEU A 570 5.62 34.40 -20.84
C LEU A 570 4.81 35.48 -21.57
N TYR A 571 3.58 35.14 -22.00
CA TYR A 571 2.70 36.09 -22.67
C TYR A 571 2.29 37.25 -21.77
N ARG A 572 2.01 36.98 -20.48
CA ARG A 572 1.74 38.01 -19.46
C ARG A 572 2.94 38.99 -19.32
N ARG A 573 4.18 38.48 -19.22
CA ARG A 573 5.39 39.29 -19.11
C ARG A 573 5.67 40.14 -20.35
N THR A 574 5.27 39.62 -21.52
CA THR A 574 5.42 40.31 -22.78
C THR A 574 4.21 41.19 -23.13
N LYS A 575 3.26 41.39 -22.19
CA LYS A 575 2.04 42.16 -22.33
C LYS A 575 1.06 41.60 -23.41
N ARG A 576 1.21 40.35 -23.75
CA ARG A 576 0.33 39.62 -24.68
C ARG A 576 -0.78 38.93 -23.89
N THR A 577 -1.60 39.75 -23.20
CA THR A 577 -2.55 39.22 -22.18
C THR A 577 -3.66 38.35 -22.79
N ASP A 578 -4.07 38.60 -24.06
CA ASP A 578 -5.09 37.76 -24.72
C ASP A 578 -4.58 36.35 -25.01
N GLU A 579 -3.34 36.23 -25.46
CA GLU A 579 -2.72 34.93 -25.65
C GLU A 579 -2.50 34.19 -24.31
N ALA A 580 -2.16 34.92 -23.25
CA ALA A 580 -2.08 34.33 -21.91
C ALA A 580 -3.42 33.73 -21.48
N VAL A 581 -4.53 34.45 -21.68
CA VAL A 581 -5.88 33.94 -21.39
C VAL A 581 -6.17 32.68 -22.18
N GLN A 582 -5.89 32.68 -23.49
CA GLN A 582 -6.12 31.51 -24.35
C GLN A 582 -5.36 30.27 -23.86
N GLU A 583 -4.12 30.41 -23.41
CA GLU A 583 -3.34 29.25 -22.92
C GLU A 583 -3.85 28.74 -21.56
N TYR A 584 -4.34 29.61 -20.67
CA TYR A 584 -5.01 29.17 -19.44
C TYR A 584 -6.36 28.51 -19.73
N GLU A 585 -7.15 29.00 -20.68
CA GLU A 585 -8.40 28.38 -21.10
C GLU A 585 -8.15 26.99 -21.72
N ARG A 586 -7.14 26.86 -22.59
CA ARG A 586 -6.72 25.54 -23.12
C ARG A 586 -6.29 24.58 -22.01
N LEU A 587 -5.59 25.08 -21.00
CA LEU A 587 -5.25 24.27 -19.84
C LEU A 587 -6.52 23.78 -19.12
N LEU A 588 -7.54 24.65 -18.95
CA LEU A 588 -8.80 24.28 -18.31
C LEU A 588 -9.64 23.30 -19.14
N GLU A 589 -9.55 23.34 -20.46
CA GLU A 589 -10.14 22.31 -21.33
C GLU A 589 -9.53 20.92 -21.08
N LYS A 590 -8.22 20.86 -20.83
CA LYS A 590 -7.50 19.61 -20.54
C LYS A 590 -7.62 19.19 -19.07
N ASN A 591 -7.58 20.14 -18.15
CA ASN A 591 -7.69 19.93 -16.73
C ASN A 591 -8.63 20.97 -16.08
N PRO A 592 -9.94 20.72 -16.04
CA PRO A 592 -10.91 21.63 -15.43
C PRO A 592 -10.70 21.90 -13.94
N LYS A 593 -9.87 21.08 -13.28
CA LYS A 593 -9.51 21.22 -11.85
C LYS A 593 -8.16 21.91 -11.62
N ALA A 594 -7.65 22.67 -12.57
CA ALA A 594 -6.44 23.44 -12.40
C ALA A 594 -6.72 24.74 -11.63
N ALA A 595 -6.75 24.67 -10.29
CA ALA A 595 -7.05 25.81 -9.40
C ALA A 595 -6.19 27.05 -9.70
N SER A 596 -4.88 26.84 -9.95
CA SER A 596 -3.95 27.94 -10.32
C SER A 596 -4.31 28.65 -11.61
N ALA A 597 -4.85 27.95 -12.62
CA ALA A 597 -5.31 28.57 -13.86
C ALA A 597 -6.56 29.43 -13.61
N HIS A 598 -7.53 28.92 -12.85
CA HIS A 598 -8.68 29.70 -12.43
C HIS A 598 -8.28 30.93 -11.64
N MET A 599 -7.37 30.80 -10.67
CA MET A 599 -6.87 31.94 -9.89
C MET A 599 -6.30 33.05 -10.78
N ILE A 600 -5.46 32.69 -11.75
CA ILE A 600 -4.82 33.68 -12.65
C ILE A 600 -5.84 34.30 -13.61
N LEU A 601 -6.75 33.51 -14.18
CA LEU A 601 -7.83 34.05 -15.01
C LEU A 601 -8.73 35.00 -14.21
N GLY A 602 -9.00 34.69 -12.95
CA GLY A 602 -9.70 35.60 -12.04
C GLY A 602 -8.97 36.92 -11.87
N MET A 603 -7.65 36.90 -11.63
CA MET A 603 -6.83 38.12 -11.52
C MET A 603 -6.81 38.95 -12.83
N ILE A 604 -6.69 38.28 -13.98
CA ILE A 604 -6.71 38.98 -15.29
C ILE A 604 -8.09 39.60 -15.54
N ALA A 605 -9.18 38.91 -15.23
CA ALA A 605 -10.53 39.42 -15.37
C ALA A 605 -10.78 40.61 -14.44
N GLU A 606 -10.28 40.57 -13.19
CA GLU A 606 -10.33 41.69 -12.25
C GLU A 606 -9.56 42.90 -12.80
N GLN A 607 -8.34 42.73 -13.30
CA GLN A 607 -7.56 43.77 -13.93
C GLN A 607 -8.25 44.41 -15.14
N ARG A 608 -9.07 43.61 -15.86
CA ARG A 608 -9.90 44.10 -17.00
C ARG A 608 -11.22 44.69 -16.56
N ASN A 609 -11.49 44.78 -15.26
CA ASN A 609 -12.79 45.15 -14.70
C ASN A 609 -13.97 44.26 -15.11
N GLU A 610 -13.67 42.99 -15.48
CA GLU A 610 -14.66 41.96 -15.79
C GLU A 610 -15.09 41.23 -14.50
N ILE A 611 -15.68 41.98 -13.56
CA ILE A 611 -15.92 41.54 -12.18
C ILE A 611 -16.72 40.21 -12.09
N PRO A 612 -17.80 39.97 -12.85
CA PRO A 612 -18.52 38.68 -12.78
C PRO A 612 -17.66 37.49 -13.18
N LYS A 613 -16.79 37.64 -14.19
CA LYS A 613 -15.86 36.58 -14.60
C LYS A 613 -14.81 36.34 -13.54
N ALA A 614 -14.26 37.39 -12.94
CA ALA A 614 -13.29 37.28 -11.86
C ALA A 614 -13.86 36.50 -10.67
N GLN A 615 -15.08 36.85 -10.24
CA GLN A 615 -15.77 36.14 -9.16
C GLN A 615 -16.03 34.66 -9.52
N THR A 616 -16.42 34.35 -10.75
CA THR A 616 -16.61 32.97 -11.21
C THR A 616 -15.33 32.17 -11.09
N HIS A 617 -14.23 32.70 -11.58
CA HIS A 617 -12.94 32.01 -11.51
C HIS A 617 -12.43 31.84 -10.07
N TYR A 618 -12.56 32.83 -9.21
CA TYR A 618 -12.18 32.70 -7.79
C TYR A 618 -13.06 31.66 -7.07
N ARG A 619 -14.38 31.59 -7.37
CA ARG A 619 -15.25 30.54 -6.84
C ARG A 619 -14.81 29.15 -7.30
N SER A 620 -14.53 28.98 -8.60
CA SER A 620 -14.01 27.71 -9.12
C SER A 620 -12.68 27.31 -8.45
N THR A 621 -11.81 28.28 -8.17
CA THR A 621 -10.58 28.01 -7.39
C THR A 621 -10.91 27.44 -6.00
N LEU A 622 -11.88 28.02 -5.29
CA LEU A 622 -12.28 27.61 -3.94
C LEU A 622 -13.10 26.30 -3.93
N GLU A 623 -13.83 25.99 -4.99
CA GLU A 623 -14.48 24.68 -5.16
C GLU A 623 -13.45 23.55 -5.28
N ILE A 624 -12.30 23.84 -5.92
CA ILE A 624 -11.20 22.88 -6.10
C ILE A 624 -10.32 22.83 -4.85
N GLU A 625 -9.93 23.99 -4.33
CA GLU A 625 -9.06 24.17 -3.16
C GLU A 625 -9.73 25.09 -2.12
N PRO A 626 -10.57 24.58 -1.22
CA PRO A 626 -11.36 25.40 -0.29
C PRO A 626 -10.54 26.28 0.67
N THR A 627 -9.26 25.93 0.88
CA THR A 627 -8.36 26.67 1.76
C THR A 627 -7.42 27.63 1.03
N PHE A 628 -7.66 27.90 -0.27
CA PHE A 628 -6.79 28.77 -1.09
C PHE A 628 -7.00 30.25 -0.71
N SER A 629 -6.26 30.71 0.29
CA SER A 629 -6.41 32.06 0.89
C SER A 629 -6.38 33.23 -0.11
N PRO A 630 -5.53 33.25 -1.16
CA PRO A 630 -5.56 34.35 -2.12
C PRO A 630 -6.87 34.47 -2.87
N ALA A 631 -7.49 33.36 -3.30
CA ALA A 631 -8.78 33.37 -3.98
C ALA A 631 -9.89 33.80 -3.04
N ALA A 632 -9.88 33.31 -1.79
CA ALA A 632 -10.86 33.70 -0.77
C ALA A 632 -10.78 35.19 -0.46
N ASN A 633 -9.58 35.73 -0.29
CA ASN A 633 -9.36 37.16 -0.08
C ASN A 633 -9.86 38.03 -1.24
N ASN A 634 -9.46 37.66 -2.48
CA ASN A 634 -9.82 38.45 -3.65
C ASN A 634 -11.33 38.39 -3.93
N LEU A 635 -11.95 37.21 -3.76
CA LEU A 635 -13.41 37.09 -3.89
C LEU A 635 -14.13 37.92 -2.81
N ALA A 636 -13.69 37.87 -1.56
CA ALA A 636 -14.25 38.65 -0.46
C ALA A 636 -14.17 40.16 -0.73
N TRP A 637 -13.02 40.63 -1.21
CA TRP A 637 -12.80 42.00 -1.64
C TRP A 637 -13.77 42.42 -2.74
N LEU A 638 -13.85 41.63 -3.84
CA LEU A 638 -14.74 41.94 -4.96
C LEU A 638 -16.22 41.97 -4.54
N MET A 639 -16.64 41.09 -3.64
CA MET A 639 -18.00 41.06 -3.11
C MET A 639 -18.28 42.29 -2.25
N ALA A 640 -17.33 42.71 -1.43
CA ALA A 640 -17.47 43.90 -0.60
C ALA A 640 -17.54 45.20 -1.42
N GLU A 641 -16.80 45.29 -2.52
CA GLU A 641 -16.74 46.50 -3.35
C GLU A 641 -17.83 46.56 -4.43
N HIS A 642 -18.25 45.43 -4.99
CA HIS A 642 -19.14 45.38 -6.15
C HIS A 642 -20.53 44.80 -5.84
N GLY A 643 -20.98 44.83 -4.59
CA GLY A 643 -22.38 44.56 -4.23
C GLY A 643 -22.71 43.08 -4.00
N GLY A 644 -21.81 42.29 -3.42
CA GLY A 644 -22.06 40.92 -2.97
C GLY A 644 -22.60 40.83 -1.53
N SER A 645 -22.82 39.60 -1.07
CA SER A 645 -23.17 39.34 0.34
C SER A 645 -21.99 39.66 1.26
N LEU A 646 -22.15 40.67 2.13
CA LEU A 646 -21.13 41.00 3.12
C LEU A 646 -20.92 39.90 4.17
N ASP A 647 -21.92 39.03 4.39
CA ASP A 647 -21.77 37.88 5.30
C ASP A 647 -20.91 36.78 4.67
N GLU A 648 -21.11 36.49 3.39
CA GLU A 648 -20.25 35.57 2.62
C GLU A 648 -18.84 36.13 2.49
N ALA A 649 -18.70 37.41 2.16
CA ALA A 649 -17.40 38.07 2.08
C ALA A 649 -16.64 38.00 3.41
N LEU A 650 -17.33 38.22 4.55
CA LEU A 650 -16.76 38.11 5.87
C LEU A 650 -16.25 36.69 6.15
N SER A 651 -17.07 35.68 5.88
CA SER A 651 -16.69 34.28 6.10
C SER A 651 -15.45 33.87 5.27
N LEU A 652 -15.39 34.32 4.01
CA LEU A 652 -14.23 34.07 3.12
C LEU A 652 -12.95 34.76 3.64
N ALA A 653 -13.07 36.03 4.05
CA ALA A 653 -11.92 36.79 4.57
C ALA A 653 -11.43 36.27 5.92
N GLU A 654 -12.34 35.82 6.81
CA GLU A 654 -11.98 35.17 8.07
C GLU A 654 -11.27 33.85 7.81
N GLY A 655 -11.79 33.00 6.90
CA GLY A 655 -11.13 31.77 6.48
C GLY A 655 -9.74 31.99 5.87
N ALA A 656 -9.59 33.01 5.05
CA ALA A 656 -8.27 33.41 4.53
C ALA A 656 -7.31 33.83 5.65
N ARG A 657 -7.81 34.59 6.63
CA ARG A 657 -7.04 35.07 7.78
C ARG A 657 -6.56 33.92 8.67
N ASP A 658 -7.39 32.91 8.90
CA ASP A 658 -7.01 31.73 9.68
C ASP A 658 -5.84 30.97 9.08
N GLN A 659 -5.74 30.94 7.75
CA GLN A 659 -4.64 30.30 7.02
C GLN A 659 -3.37 31.17 6.98
N GLN A 660 -3.52 32.50 6.92
CA GLN A 660 -2.42 33.46 6.78
C GLN A 660 -2.57 34.63 7.75
N LYS A 661 -2.44 34.37 9.03
CA LYS A 661 -2.67 35.34 10.13
C LYS A 661 -1.86 36.63 10.04
N GLU A 662 -0.66 36.53 9.48
CA GLU A 662 0.28 37.66 9.42
C GLU A 662 0.22 38.47 8.11
N ASN A 663 -0.67 38.09 7.18
CA ASN A 663 -0.76 38.76 5.88
C ASN A 663 -1.51 40.10 5.99
N PRO A 664 -0.86 41.26 5.74
CA PRO A 664 -1.49 42.56 5.88
C PRO A 664 -2.58 42.86 4.85
N HIS A 665 -2.51 42.28 3.67
CA HIS A 665 -3.57 42.45 2.64
C HIS A 665 -4.88 41.78 3.06
N ILE A 666 -4.78 40.62 3.71
CA ILE A 666 -5.97 39.94 4.25
C ILE A 666 -6.53 40.71 5.46
N ALA A 667 -5.65 41.27 6.29
CA ALA A 667 -6.08 42.12 7.41
C ALA A 667 -6.80 43.37 6.92
N ASP A 668 -6.31 44.00 5.83
CA ASP A 668 -6.95 45.14 5.19
C ASP A 668 -8.33 44.78 4.62
N THR A 669 -8.43 43.72 3.83
CA THR A 669 -9.71 43.24 3.26
C THR A 669 -10.73 42.93 4.35
N LEU A 670 -10.33 42.18 5.39
CA LEU A 670 -11.20 41.81 6.51
C LEU A 670 -11.62 43.04 7.31
N GLY A 671 -10.70 43.96 7.58
CA GLY A 671 -10.98 45.24 8.24
C GLY A 671 -11.94 46.10 7.46
N TRP A 672 -11.78 46.19 6.14
CA TRP A 672 -12.68 46.92 5.26
C TRP A 672 -14.08 46.33 5.21
N ILE A 673 -14.23 44.98 5.19
CA ILE A 673 -15.52 44.30 5.30
C ILE A 673 -16.20 44.60 6.62
N TYR A 674 -15.47 44.60 7.75
CA TYR A 674 -16.03 45.03 9.06
C TYR A 674 -16.48 46.50 9.05
N TYR A 675 -15.73 47.40 8.37
CA TYR A 675 -16.14 48.78 8.16
C TYR A 675 -17.50 48.86 7.45
N LYS A 676 -17.65 48.14 6.32
CA LYS A 676 -18.92 48.11 5.56
C LYS A 676 -20.08 47.49 6.32
N LYS A 677 -19.78 46.60 7.25
CA LYS A 677 -20.78 46.03 8.23
C LYS A 677 -21.02 46.90 9.44
N ASN A 678 -20.50 48.13 9.50
CA ASN A 678 -20.59 49.08 10.62
C ASN A 678 -19.95 48.57 11.92
N ALA A 679 -19.11 47.57 11.91
CA ALA A 679 -18.35 47.05 13.05
C ALA A 679 -17.01 47.82 13.21
N TYR A 680 -17.09 49.13 13.39
CA TYR A 680 -15.96 50.05 13.27
C TYR A 680 -14.80 49.75 14.21
N LEU A 681 -15.06 49.32 15.45
CA LEU A 681 -14.00 48.99 16.41
C LEU A 681 -13.12 47.82 15.90
N LYS A 682 -13.73 46.75 15.37
CA LYS A 682 -13.02 45.63 14.79
C LYS A 682 -12.27 46.07 13.52
N ALA A 683 -12.91 46.92 12.71
CA ALA A 683 -12.29 47.48 11.51
C ALA A 683 -11.02 48.24 11.84
N VAL A 684 -11.06 49.17 12.81
CA VAL A 684 -9.89 49.95 13.24
C VAL A 684 -8.76 49.04 13.71
N SER A 685 -9.03 47.99 14.47
CA SER A 685 -7.99 47.05 14.95
C SER A 685 -7.25 46.35 13.84
N LEU A 686 -7.98 45.82 12.86
CA LEU A 686 -7.38 45.08 11.74
C LEU A 686 -6.70 46.02 10.74
N LEU A 687 -7.28 47.16 10.42
CA LEU A 687 -6.71 48.15 9.51
C LEU A 687 -5.48 48.84 10.12
N GLN A 688 -5.43 49.00 11.44
CA GLN A 688 -4.22 49.44 12.12
C GLN A 688 -3.07 48.46 11.96
N GLU A 689 -3.34 47.14 12.14
CA GLU A 689 -2.35 46.09 11.89
C GLU A 689 -1.86 46.10 10.44
N ALA A 690 -2.79 46.24 9.48
CA ALA A 690 -2.43 46.34 8.07
C ALA A 690 -1.56 47.56 7.77
N ALA A 691 -1.92 48.73 8.29
CA ALA A 691 -1.19 49.96 8.10
C ALA A 691 0.20 49.95 8.73
N GLU A 692 0.39 49.29 9.87
CA GLU A 692 1.71 49.11 10.48
C GLU A 692 2.67 48.32 9.60
N LYS A 693 2.15 47.33 8.86
CA LYS A 693 2.93 46.49 7.93
C LYS A 693 3.03 47.08 6.51
N LEU A 694 2.08 47.94 6.14
CA LEU A 694 1.98 48.59 4.83
C LEU A 694 1.91 50.14 4.96
N PRO A 695 2.85 50.81 5.62
CA PRO A 695 2.75 52.23 5.95
C PRO A 695 2.79 53.15 4.72
N GLU A 696 3.28 52.66 3.59
CA GLU A 696 3.37 53.42 2.34
C GLU A 696 2.24 53.13 1.35
N ASN A 697 1.21 52.43 1.80
CA ASN A 697 0.04 52.11 0.96
C ASN A 697 -1.11 53.11 1.22
N PRO A 698 -1.42 54.02 0.25
CA PRO A 698 -2.42 55.05 0.47
C PRO A 698 -3.84 54.48 0.61
N VAL A 699 -4.14 53.31 0.01
CA VAL A 699 -5.46 52.65 0.11
C VAL A 699 -5.67 52.09 1.52
N VAL A 700 -4.65 51.45 2.07
CA VAL A 700 -4.73 50.89 3.46
C VAL A 700 -4.91 52.05 4.46
N LEU A 701 -4.18 53.17 4.28
CA LEU A 701 -4.35 54.35 5.11
C LEU A 701 -5.75 54.98 4.93
N TYR A 702 -6.27 54.97 3.72
CA TYR A 702 -7.63 55.44 3.46
C TYR A 702 -8.65 54.58 4.23
N HIS A 703 -8.57 53.24 4.11
CA HIS A 703 -9.44 52.36 4.85
C HIS A 703 -9.39 52.56 6.37
N LEU A 704 -8.17 52.69 6.91
CA LEU A 704 -7.99 52.97 8.35
C LEU A 704 -8.56 54.32 8.74
N GLY A 705 -8.30 55.38 8.00
CA GLY A 705 -8.80 56.74 8.30
C GLY A 705 -10.31 56.82 8.27
N MET A 706 -10.98 56.15 7.32
CA MET A 706 -12.43 56.04 7.23
C MET A 706 -13.00 55.25 8.45
N ALA A 707 -12.34 54.16 8.82
CA ALA A 707 -12.77 53.39 9.98
C ALA A 707 -12.61 54.14 11.28
N GLN A 708 -11.49 54.88 11.47
CA GLN A 708 -11.27 55.77 12.63
C GLN A 708 -12.30 56.87 12.68
N PHE A 709 -12.62 57.51 11.56
CA PHE A 709 -13.66 58.56 11.52
C PHE A 709 -15.02 58.03 11.98
N LYS A 710 -15.46 56.89 11.42
CA LYS A 710 -16.73 56.28 11.78
C LYS A 710 -16.73 55.71 13.20
N ASN A 711 -15.57 55.31 13.75
CA ASN A 711 -15.39 54.89 15.12
C ASN A 711 -15.42 56.07 16.15
N GLY A 712 -15.52 57.28 15.65
CA GLY A 712 -15.51 58.49 16.51
C GLY A 712 -14.11 59.07 16.80
N GLU A 713 -13.03 58.48 16.29
CA GLU A 713 -11.63 58.90 16.47
C GLU A 713 -11.26 59.98 15.43
N ARG A 714 -12.06 61.07 15.37
CA ARG A 714 -11.98 62.06 14.30
C ARG A 714 -10.61 62.64 14.08
N VAL A 715 -9.87 62.96 15.13
CA VAL A 715 -8.51 63.57 15.03
C VAL A 715 -7.50 62.58 14.39
N LYS A 716 -7.59 61.30 14.78
CA LYS A 716 -6.74 60.27 14.19
C LYS A 716 -7.13 60.03 12.75
N GLY A 717 -8.43 59.91 12.47
CA GLY A 717 -8.95 59.69 11.10
C GLY A 717 -8.50 60.78 10.17
N LYS A 718 -8.60 62.06 10.55
CA LYS A 718 -8.10 63.19 9.78
C LYS A 718 -6.61 63.05 9.44
N LYS A 719 -5.77 62.83 10.47
CA LYS A 719 -4.32 62.66 10.28
C LYS A 719 -3.97 61.49 9.35
N THR A 720 -4.72 60.38 9.50
CA THR A 720 -4.46 59.17 8.66
C THR A 720 -4.89 59.40 7.22
N LEU A 721 -6.02 60.06 6.95
CA LEU A 721 -6.45 60.41 5.61
C LEU A 721 -5.50 61.45 4.95
N GLU A 722 -5.04 62.47 5.69
CA GLU A 722 -4.03 63.39 5.21
C GLU A 722 -2.72 62.68 4.83
N ALA A 723 -2.27 61.68 5.62
CA ALA A 723 -1.12 60.85 5.30
C ALA A 723 -1.31 60.04 4.00
N ALA A 724 -2.52 59.49 3.76
CA ALA A 724 -2.82 58.82 2.49
C ALA A 724 -2.65 59.77 1.28
N PHE A 725 -3.13 61.01 1.38
CA PHE A 725 -2.95 62.02 0.32
C PHE A 725 -1.52 62.50 0.16
N GLN A 726 -0.71 62.49 1.21
CA GLN A 726 0.73 62.79 1.12
C GLN A 726 1.48 61.73 0.32
N LEU A 727 1.05 60.45 0.38
CA LEU A 727 1.65 59.38 -0.39
C LEU A 727 1.22 59.41 -1.85
N SER A 728 -0.04 59.68 -2.12
CA SER A 728 -0.57 59.79 -3.49
C SER A 728 -1.77 60.76 -3.53
N PRO A 729 -1.80 61.70 -4.47
CA PRO A 729 -2.94 62.61 -4.63
C PRO A 729 -4.20 61.93 -5.16
N THR A 730 -4.04 60.72 -5.74
CA THR A 730 -5.13 59.93 -6.29
C THR A 730 -4.94 58.44 -5.97
N PHE A 731 -5.96 57.83 -5.42
CA PHE A 731 -6.03 56.37 -5.11
C PHE A 731 -7.47 55.91 -5.12
N PRO A 732 -7.78 54.60 -5.22
CA PRO A 732 -9.13 54.10 -5.06
C PRO A 732 -9.76 54.57 -3.74
N GLY A 733 -10.91 55.27 -3.81
CA GLY A 733 -11.57 55.87 -2.64
C GLY A 733 -11.15 57.31 -2.31
N SER A 734 -10.23 57.94 -3.08
CA SER A 734 -9.73 59.28 -2.80
C SER A 734 -10.84 60.36 -2.78
N GLU A 735 -11.88 60.27 -3.59
CA GLU A 735 -13.02 61.21 -3.57
C GLU A 735 -13.84 61.11 -2.27
N GLU A 736 -14.09 59.88 -1.78
CA GLU A 736 -14.78 59.66 -0.51
C GLU A 736 -13.91 60.15 0.68
N ALA A 737 -12.62 59.88 0.61
CA ALA A 737 -11.66 60.36 1.60
C ALA A 737 -11.63 61.87 1.67
N LYS A 738 -11.64 62.57 0.51
CA LYS A 738 -11.67 64.04 0.42
C LYS A 738 -12.95 64.60 1.00
N THR A 739 -14.10 64.06 0.62
CA THR A 739 -15.39 64.47 1.15
C THR A 739 -15.44 64.28 2.67
N THR A 740 -14.84 63.21 3.20
CA THR A 740 -14.74 62.96 4.66
C THR A 740 -13.83 63.96 5.35
N LEU A 741 -12.71 64.36 4.75
CA LEU A 741 -11.81 65.39 5.26
C LEU A 741 -12.49 66.75 5.35
N ASP A 742 -13.36 67.12 4.39
CA ASP A 742 -14.13 68.35 4.38
C ASP A 742 -15.16 68.43 5.52
N LEU A 743 -15.56 67.26 6.10
CA LEU A 743 -16.46 67.10 7.25
C LEU A 743 -15.73 67.10 8.61
N LEU A 744 -14.38 66.98 8.57
CA LEU A 744 -13.54 66.94 9.77
C LEU A 744 -12.87 68.26 10.10
#